data_fe0b723fdf80d7a1a4d9fbd2fcaf5fe8
#
_entry.id   fe0b723fdf80d7a1a4d9fbd2fcaf5fe8
#
_cell.length_a   1.000
_cell.length_b   1.000
_cell.length_c   1.000
_cell.angle_alpha   90.00
_cell.angle_beta   90.00
_cell.angle_gamma   90.00
#
_symmetry.space_group_name_H-M   'P 1'
#
loop_
_entity.id
_entity.type
_entity.pdbx_description
1 polymer ?
#
loop_
_entity_poly.entity_id
_entity_poly.type
_entity_poly.pdbx_seq_one_letter_code
_entity_poly.pdbx_strand_id
1 'polypeptide(L)'
;MGGDDNNSRGGDSNRDPGGGPFRTVADTVAGAVVGIRASLSSGFGADSKSGTASEAARSLQEMPPVPEAVRDHPTRSSVLADVFDYFRDIDGDGQFPAPDDEAINRRLFDFSYLEHNDEIERYWVNEPFAYVSIIEEQGTNELRYRVTEPMLDEYEAFVLDELSKVLRDSLMYQDIAEGTNLADTFARRARELMDQHTAALDPISLHKILYYLKRDFVEYERIDPIMRDEAVEDISCDGADVPVFVYHREHRDLDTNVQFDRDGLLSFVTRMAQRAGKHLSVSNPLVDASLPDGSRVQLTFGGDVATRGPNFTIRQFSSVPDTPVDLVNWGTFSVEQMAYFWLAIENNRSLVFAGGTGSGKTTSLNAVSFFIPKKSKIVSIEDTREISLPHENWVQSLTRESVTEEGRGEVTMYEQLQTALRQRPEYILVGEIRTEANVALTFFQAMATGHTAYTTIHSESVTGVINRLENDPLGVPTQMVKELDIVSIQRQVMLNGERVRRNARVTELLSRGEVDDISVHDVFEWDAAEDSYNEMFDSRVLDDIADDRGWDHKQLNQELDRRVEVLNYLVDNDITWYEDVARVIHTFMQDQERVLEAIRSGEEGLAELDSRMSGQSRGIDVGASAASSAVAEGAADSRPAGAPNPWERVDSDADDELAGTDADQSPRANGGRVEGSSATDPEDTAASPDSPVDPDGDGDGDGGTADRGDGS
;
A
#
# COMPACT_ATOMS: atom_id res chain seq x y z
N MET A 1 -8.33 -72.63 28.73
CA MET A 1 -8.85 -72.58 30.09
C MET A 1 -9.46 -71.19 30.16
N GLY A 2 -10.66 -71.08 30.01
CA GLY A 2 -11.93 -71.40 30.62
C GLY A 2 -12.50 -70.13 31.12
N GLY A 3 -13.62 -69.73 30.89
CA GLY A 3 -14.96 -70.15 30.62
C GLY A 3 -15.82 -69.00 30.97
N ASP A 4 -16.77 -68.66 30.11
CA ASP A 4 -18.17 -68.88 30.31
C ASP A 4 -18.76 -67.96 31.41
N ASP A 5 -19.90 -67.41 31.35
CA ASP A 5 -21.08 -67.46 30.53
C ASP A 5 -22.05 -66.34 30.95
N ASN A 6 -22.82 -65.85 30.01
CA ASN A 6 -24.29 -65.93 29.93
C ASN A 6 -25.17 -64.79 30.41
N ASN A 7 -25.86 -64.22 29.45
CA ASN A 7 -27.34 -64.25 29.29
C ASN A 7 -28.12 -63.14 30.04
N SER A 8 -29.07 -62.42 29.50
CA SER A 8 -30.03 -62.57 28.40
C SER A 8 -31.01 -61.37 28.35
N ARG A 9 -31.44 -61.04 27.16
CA ARG A 9 -32.81 -60.59 26.75
C ARG A 9 -33.32 -59.29 27.38
N GLY A 10 -33.89 -58.35 26.69
CA GLY A 10 -34.52 -58.31 25.36
C GLY A 10 -35.16 -56.96 25.14
N GLY A 11 -35.32 -56.62 23.92
CA GLY A 11 -36.46 -56.04 23.23
C GLY A 11 -36.75 -54.56 23.58
N ASP A 12 -36.79 -53.62 22.77
CA ASP A 12 -37.60 -53.45 21.57
C ASP A 12 -37.24 -52.13 20.87
N SER A 13 -37.34 -52.15 19.59
CA SER A 13 -37.27 -51.14 18.59
C SER A 13 -38.00 -49.82 18.91
N ASN A 14 -37.34 -48.68 18.67
CA ASN A 14 -37.89 -47.70 17.74
C ASN A 14 -36.77 -46.80 17.18
N ARG A 15 -36.55 -46.92 15.88
CA ARG A 15 -35.73 -46.01 15.10
C ARG A 15 -36.57 -44.82 14.72
N ASP A 16 -36.13 -43.63 15.05
CA ASP A 16 -36.53 -42.40 14.37
C ASP A 16 -35.28 -41.70 13.85
N PRO A 17 -35.10 -41.51 12.55
CA PRO A 17 -33.96 -40.81 11.96
C PRO A 17 -34.34 -39.36 11.72
N GLY A 18 -33.74 -38.42 12.39
CA GLY A 18 -33.95 -37.02 12.10
C GLY A 18 -33.48 -36.07 13.21
N GLY A 19 -32.21 -35.88 13.35
CA GLY A 19 -31.65 -34.85 14.22
C GLY A 19 -30.30 -34.40 13.68
N GLY A 20 -30.35 -33.44 12.78
CA GLY A 20 -29.14 -32.80 12.23
C GLY A 20 -28.40 -31.91 13.26
N PRO A 21 -27.22 -31.41 12.95
CA PRO A 21 -26.26 -30.80 13.88
C PRO A 21 -26.62 -29.38 14.37
N PHE A 22 -27.89 -28.99 14.34
CA PHE A 22 -28.32 -27.62 14.68
C PHE A 22 -28.56 -27.35 16.18
N ARG A 23 -28.31 -28.30 17.06
CA ARG A 23 -28.57 -28.12 18.49
C ARG A 23 -27.36 -27.65 19.33
N THR A 24 -26.17 -27.64 18.76
CA THR A 24 -24.92 -27.40 19.52
C THR A 24 -24.52 -25.94 19.59
N VAL A 25 -24.94 -25.08 18.66
CA VAL A 25 -24.52 -23.67 18.67
C VAL A 25 -25.31 -22.84 19.69
N ALA A 26 -26.62 -23.08 19.80
CA ALA A 26 -27.45 -22.40 20.80
C ALA A 26 -27.06 -22.77 22.24
N ASP A 27 -26.67 -24.03 22.47
CA ASP A 27 -26.25 -24.50 23.81
C ASP A 27 -24.84 -24.02 24.17
N THR A 28 -23.92 -23.82 23.20
CA THR A 28 -22.58 -23.25 23.42
C THR A 28 -22.68 -21.76 23.71
N VAL A 29 -23.51 -21.02 22.97
CA VAL A 29 -23.76 -19.60 23.22
C VAL A 29 -24.46 -19.40 24.58
N ALA A 30 -25.45 -20.25 24.91
CA ALA A 30 -26.06 -20.21 26.24
C ALA A 30 -25.12 -20.57 27.38
N GLY A 31 -24.13 -21.44 27.12
CA GLY A 31 -23.06 -21.77 28.07
C GLY A 31 -22.09 -20.63 28.30
N ALA A 32 -21.69 -19.92 27.21
CA ALA A 32 -20.86 -18.74 27.28
C ALA A 32 -21.56 -17.57 27.99
N VAL A 33 -22.85 -17.36 27.71
CA VAL A 33 -23.70 -16.38 28.42
C VAL A 33 -23.78 -16.62 29.93
N VAL A 34 -23.89 -17.87 30.32
CA VAL A 34 -23.85 -18.25 31.75
C VAL A 34 -22.42 -18.05 32.32
N GLY A 35 -21.38 -18.27 31.52
CA GLY A 35 -19.99 -18.03 31.85
C GLY A 35 -19.70 -16.56 32.12
N ILE A 36 -20.13 -15.67 31.20
CA ILE A 36 -19.99 -14.21 31.36
C ILE A 36 -20.74 -13.72 32.60
N ARG A 37 -21.96 -14.21 32.81
CA ARG A 37 -22.74 -13.90 34.04
C ARG A 37 -22.06 -14.43 35.31
N ALA A 38 -21.39 -15.57 35.22
CA ALA A 38 -20.67 -16.15 36.33
C ALA A 38 -19.32 -15.44 36.58
N SER A 39 -18.60 -15.03 35.51
CA SER A 39 -17.36 -14.22 35.64
C SER A 39 -17.65 -12.83 36.17
N LEU A 40 -18.69 -12.17 35.63
CA LEU A 40 -19.16 -10.87 36.16
C LEU A 40 -19.60 -10.96 37.63
N SER A 41 -20.11 -12.13 38.09
CA SER A 41 -20.53 -12.34 39.46
C SER A 41 -19.40 -12.85 40.41
N SER A 42 -18.29 -13.38 39.86
CA SER A 42 -17.19 -13.94 40.66
C SER A 42 -15.96 -13.05 40.75
N GLY A 43 -15.81 -12.07 39.85
CA GLY A 43 -14.70 -11.07 39.88
C GLY A 43 -14.92 -9.97 40.91
N PHE A 44 -16.16 -9.67 41.28
CA PHE A 44 -16.47 -8.74 42.38
C PHE A 44 -17.05 -9.54 43.56
N GLY A 45 -16.31 -9.52 44.70
CA GLY A 45 -16.62 -10.27 45.88
C GLY A 45 -18.08 -10.23 46.29
N ALA A 46 -18.57 -11.41 46.68
CA ALA A 46 -19.96 -11.68 47.06
C ALA A 46 -20.40 -10.89 48.30
N ASP A 47 -20.80 -9.64 48.09
CA ASP A 47 -21.69 -8.89 48.99
C ASP A 47 -22.27 -7.66 48.28
N SER A 48 -23.37 -7.83 47.58
CA SER A 48 -24.42 -6.80 47.47
C SER A 48 -25.50 -7.19 46.45
N LYS A 49 -26.66 -7.50 46.95
CA LYS A 49 -27.92 -7.49 46.19
C LYS A 49 -28.40 -6.03 46.17
N SER A 50 -28.31 -5.38 45.02
CA SER A 50 -28.85 -4.06 44.62
C SER A 50 -27.80 -3.05 44.07
N GLY A 51 -27.15 -3.32 42.98
CA GLY A 51 -25.97 -2.54 42.62
C GLY A 51 -25.81 -1.99 41.20
N THR A 52 -26.66 -2.33 40.22
CA THR A 52 -26.30 -2.07 38.81
C THR A 52 -26.39 -0.59 38.36
N ALA A 53 -27.24 0.20 38.97
CA ALA A 53 -27.28 1.67 38.69
C ALA A 53 -26.33 2.47 39.61
N SER A 54 -25.87 1.87 40.73
CA SER A 54 -24.96 2.46 41.69
C SER A 54 -23.49 2.31 41.30
N GLU A 55 -23.12 1.30 40.50
CA GLU A 55 -21.73 1.07 40.05
C GLU A 55 -21.34 1.96 38.89
N ALA A 56 -22.23 2.17 37.92
CA ALA A 56 -22.03 3.17 36.86
C ALA A 56 -21.93 4.60 37.44
N ALA A 57 -22.71 4.89 38.49
CA ALA A 57 -22.62 6.16 39.19
C ALA A 57 -21.35 6.27 40.08
N ARG A 58 -20.74 5.16 40.52
CA ARG A 58 -19.45 5.15 41.23
C ARG A 58 -18.26 5.33 40.29
N SER A 59 -18.29 4.72 39.10
CA SER A 59 -17.26 4.89 38.08
C SER A 59 -17.14 6.36 37.66
N LEU A 60 -18.24 7.10 37.56
CA LEU A 60 -18.24 8.55 37.33
C LEU A 60 -17.63 9.38 38.50
N GLN A 61 -17.61 8.83 39.72
CA GLN A 61 -17.01 9.49 40.87
C GLN A 61 -15.50 9.19 41.05
N GLU A 62 -14.98 8.13 40.44
CA GLU A 62 -13.60 7.67 40.62
C GLU A 62 -12.64 8.13 39.53
N MET A 63 -13.13 8.74 38.45
CA MET A 63 -12.25 9.36 37.45
C MET A 63 -11.57 10.61 37.99
N PRO A 64 -10.25 10.74 37.81
CA PRO A 64 -9.54 11.95 38.25
C PRO A 64 -10.17 13.18 37.58
N PRO A 65 -10.32 14.27 38.31
CA PRO A 65 -10.81 15.51 37.72
C PRO A 65 -9.85 15.96 36.61
N VAL A 66 -10.39 16.54 35.55
CA VAL A 66 -9.57 17.15 34.49
C VAL A 66 -8.60 18.14 35.15
N PRO A 67 -7.28 18.00 34.91
CA PRO A 67 -6.28 18.89 35.49
C PRO A 67 -6.61 20.36 35.23
N GLU A 68 -6.35 21.23 36.21
CA GLU A 68 -6.71 22.66 36.09
C GLU A 68 -5.97 23.32 34.92
N ALA A 69 -4.73 22.89 34.64
CA ALA A 69 -3.88 23.42 33.58
C ALA A 69 -4.46 23.16 32.18
N VAL A 70 -5.14 22.05 31.97
CA VAL A 70 -5.68 21.67 30.64
C VAL A 70 -7.18 21.89 30.50
N ARG A 71 -7.86 22.31 31.57
CA ARG A 71 -9.32 22.46 31.57
C ARG A 71 -9.82 23.44 30.52
N ASP A 72 -9.13 24.56 30.38
CA ASP A 72 -9.47 25.66 29.46
C ASP A 72 -8.49 25.72 28.28
N HIS A 73 -7.75 24.62 28.00
CA HIS A 73 -6.80 24.60 26.89
C HIS A 73 -7.52 24.69 25.54
N PRO A 74 -7.02 25.48 24.57
CA PRO A 74 -7.66 25.66 23.25
C PRO A 74 -7.85 24.34 22.51
N THR A 75 -6.82 23.46 22.48
CA THR A 75 -6.87 22.12 21.88
C THR A 75 -8.03 21.30 22.43
N ARG A 76 -8.14 21.20 23.76
CA ARG A 76 -9.22 20.46 24.39
C ARG A 76 -10.59 20.99 23.98
N SER A 77 -10.74 22.30 23.96
CA SER A 77 -12.01 22.95 23.60
C SER A 77 -12.37 22.68 22.13
N SER A 78 -11.41 22.70 21.22
CA SER A 78 -11.60 22.39 19.79
C SER A 78 -11.98 20.93 19.60
N VAL A 79 -11.20 19.96 20.14
CA VAL A 79 -11.50 18.53 20.03
C VAL A 79 -12.89 18.20 20.53
N LEU A 80 -13.28 18.75 21.70
CA LEU A 80 -14.60 18.48 22.25
C LEU A 80 -15.72 19.12 21.42
N ALA A 81 -15.50 20.25 20.77
CA ALA A 81 -16.48 20.86 19.88
C ALA A 81 -16.76 19.94 18.68
N ASP A 82 -15.72 19.42 18.02
CA ASP A 82 -15.85 18.49 16.90
C ASP A 82 -16.61 17.23 17.32
N VAL A 83 -16.27 16.66 18.50
CA VAL A 83 -16.97 15.49 19.05
C VAL A 83 -18.44 15.78 19.34
N PHE A 84 -18.76 16.94 19.93
CA PHE A 84 -20.16 17.32 20.20
C PHE A 84 -20.96 17.49 18.91
N ASP A 85 -20.36 18.08 17.87
CA ASP A 85 -21.01 18.26 16.58
C ASP A 85 -21.27 16.90 15.93
N TYR A 86 -20.30 15.98 15.92
CA TYR A 86 -20.47 14.61 15.43
C TYR A 86 -21.64 13.89 16.12
N PHE A 87 -21.69 13.89 17.47
CA PHE A 87 -22.75 13.17 18.19
C PHE A 87 -24.13 13.85 18.11
N ARG A 88 -24.20 15.14 17.77
CA ARG A 88 -25.49 15.80 17.49
C ARG A 88 -26.07 15.42 16.14
N ASP A 89 -25.20 15.14 15.16
CA ASP A 89 -25.64 14.77 13.81
C ASP A 89 -26.06 13.29 13.69
N ILE A 90 -25.69 12.45 14.67
CA ILE A 90 -26.09 11.03 14.74
C ILE A 90 -27.55 10.89 15.23
N ASP A 91 -28.51 11.55 14.67
CA ASP A 91 -29.92 11.39 15.08
C ASP A 91 -30.61 10.34 14.20
N GLY A 92 -30.71 9.09 14.69
CA GLY A 92 -31.79 8.20 14.33
C GLY A 92 -31.54 6.95 13.50
N ASP A 93 -30.34 6.61 13.05
CA ASP A 93 -30.12 5.45 12.16
C ASP A 93 -29.79 4.11 12.87
N GLY A 94 -30.45 3.82 14.00
CA GLY A 94 -30.33 2.49 14.65
C GLY A 94 -28.98 2.24 15.32
N GLN A 95 -28.18 3.27 15.53
CA GLN A 95 -26.98 3.28 16.33
C GLN A 95 -27.32 3.42 17.83
N PHE A 96 -26.31 3.24 18.70
CA PHE A 96 -26.46 3.52 20.11
C PHE A 96 -26.87 4.98 20.32
N PRO A 97 -27.62 5.28 21.39
CA PRO A 97 -28.00 6.66 21.69
C PRO A 97 -26.74 7.54 21.85
N ALA A 98 -26.85 8.81 21.48
CA ALA A 98 -25.76 9.77 21.68
C ALA A 98 -25.42 9.88 23.19
N PRO A 99 -24.14 9.96 23.55
CA PRO A 99 -23.71 10.21 24.92
C PRO A 99 -24.06 11.65 25.34
N ASP A 100 -24.20 11.88 26.66
CA ASP A 100 -24.38 13.23 27.19
C ASP A 100 -23.07 14.03 27.19
N ASP A 101 -23.19 15.35 27.14
CA ASP A 101 -22.05 16.27 27.07
C ASP A 101 -21.09 16.15 28.29
N GLU A 102 -21.59 15.80 29.47
CA GLU A 102 -20.76 15.63 30.66
C GLU A 102 -19.92 14.35 30.57
N ALA A 103 -20.47 13.28 30.05
CA ALA A 103 -19.76 12.02 29.81
C ALA A 103 -18.66 12.19 28.77
N ILE A 104 -18.95 12.85 27.64
CA ILE A 104 -17.95 13.18 26.61
C ILE A 104 -16.82 13.99 27.24
N ASN A 105 -17.15 15.05 27.95
CA ASN A 105 -16.18 15.97 28.54
C ASN A 105 -15.20 15.34 29.52
N ARG A 106 -15.64 14.32 30.25
CA ARG A 106 -14.84 13.70 31.33
C ARG A 106 -14.22 12.37 30.97
N ARG A 107 -14.79 11.64 30.02
CA ARG A 107 -14.50 10.21 29.86
C ARG A 107 -13.99 9.83 28.47
N LEU A 108 -14.00 10.75 27.52
CA LEU A 108 -13.64 10.37 26.16
C LEU A 108 -12.11 10.39 25.96
N PHE A 109 -11.45 11.49 26.25
CA PHE A 109 -10.01 11.63 26.00
C PHE A 109 -9.20 12.09 27.22
N ASP A 110 -7.93 11.66 27.28
CA ASP A 110 -6.93 12.16 28.20
C ASP A 110 -6.12 13.30 27.56
N PHE A 111 -6.24 14.49 28.14
CA PHE A 111 -5.50 15.68 27.70
C PHE A 111 -4.31 16.01 28.61
N SER A 112 -3.93 15.14 29.54
CA SER A 112 -2.84 15.39 30.51
C SER A 112 -1.49 15.65 29.83
N TYR A 113 -1.29 15.14 28.63
CA TYR A 113 -0.06 15.40 27.88
C TYR A 113 0.19 16.90 27.59
N LEU A 114 -0.85 17.70 27.48
CA LEU A 114 -0.75 19.16 27.26
C LEU A 114 -0.18 19.92 28.46
N GLU A 115 -0.03 19.30 29.63
CA GLU A 115 0.58 19.96 30.78
C GLU A 115 2.09 20.21 30.61
N HIS A 116 2.76 19.39 29.80
CA HIS A 116 4.22 19.34 29.70
C HIS A 116 4.73 19.40 28.26
N ASN A 117 3.85 19.51 27.29
CA ASN A 117 4.21 19.53 25.88
C ASN A 117 3.49 20.67 25.16
N ASP A 118 4.15 21.23 24.18
CA ASP A 118 3.57 22.22 23.28
C ASP A 118 3.07 21.48 22.02
N GLU A 119 1.79 21.65 21.67
CA GLU A 119 1.19 21.07 20.48
C GLU A 119 1.53 21.94 19.28
N ILE A 120 2.25 21.36 18.30
CA ILE A 120 2.66 22.01 17.05
C ILE A 120 1.54 21.90 16.01
N GLU A 121 0.99 20.68 15.88
CA GLU A 121 -0.03 20.35 14.90
C GLU A 121 -0.97 19.30 15.46
N ARG A 122 -2.23 19.31 15.00
CA ARG A 122 -3.23 18.29 15.37
C ARG A 122 -4.27 18.12 14.26
N TYR A 123 -4.62 16.86 13.98
CA TYR A 123 -5.65 16.50 13.00
C TYR A 123 -6.31 15.17 13.33
N TRP A 124 -7.55 15.00 12.84
CA TRP A 124 -8.29 13.75 12.98
C TRP A 124 -7.81 12.72 11.97
N VAL A 125 -7.62 11.48 12.43
CA VAL A 125 -7.33 10.31 11.59
C VAL A 125 -8.51 9.33 11.57
N ASN A 126 -9.37 9.39 12.59
CA ASN A 126 -10.62 8.62 12.68
C ASN A 126 -11.63 9.38 13.56
N GLU A 127 -12.26 10.43 13.02
CA GLU A 127 -13.21 11.24 13.75
C GLU A 127 -14.46 10.44 14.15
N PRO A 128 -14.99 10.57 15.37
CA PRO A 128 -14.52 11.41 16.49
C PRO A 128 -13.65 10.62 17.51
N PHE A 129 -13.05 9.50 17.14
CA PHE A 129 -12.45 8.55 18.09
C PHE A 129 -10.91 8.57 18.13
N ALA A 130 -10.23 8.98 17.07
CA ALA A 130 -8.78 9.02 17.07
C ALA A 130 -8.24 10.24 16.35
N TYR A 131 -7.34 10.95 17.00
CA TYR A 131 -6.59 12.07 16.42
C TYR A 131 -5.11 11.95 16.73
N VAL A 132 -4.31 12.62 15.94
CA VAL A 132 -2.86 12.73 16.08
C VAL A 132 -2.50 14.13 16.50
N SER A 133 -1.53 14.25 17.39
CA SER A 133 -0.87 15.50 17.73
C SER A 133 0.63 15.36 17.55
N ILE A 134 1.24 16.28 16.81
CA ILE A 134 2.69 16.48 16.81
C ILE A 134 3.00 17.41 17.98
N ILE A 135 3.74 16.89 18.95
CA ILE A 135 4.05 17.60 20.20
C ILE A 135 5.56 17.81 20.33
N GLU A 136 5.93 18.95 20.89
CA GLU A 136 7.30 19.25 21.29
C GLU A 136 7.44 19.05 22.80
N GLU A 137 8.34 18.16 23.22
CA GLU A 137 8.58 17.90 24.64
C GLU A 137 9.35 19.04 25.29
N GLN A 138 8.77 19.67 26.32
CA GLN A 138 9.42 20.76 27.03
C GLN A 138 10.72 20.31 27.71
N GLY A 139 11.85 20.87 27.24
CA GLY A 139 13.18 20.63 27.82
C GLY A 139 14.12 19.84 26.91
N THR A 140 13.64 19.01 26.02
CA THR A 140 14.44 18.32 25.00
C THR A 140 14.32 18.96 23.62
N ASN A 141 13.23 19.65 23.35
CA ASN A 141 12.84 20.15 22.03
C ASN A 141 12.75 19.03 20.98
N GLU A 142 12.46 17.81 21.42
CA GLU A 142 12.23 16.68 20.53
C GLU A 142 10.76 16.63 20.12
N LEU A 143 10.52 16.42 18.84
CA LEU A 143 9.18 16.23 18.31
C LEU A 143 8.75 14.76 18.50
N ARG A 144 7.48 14.56 18.85
CA ARG A 144 6.88 13.24 19.01
C ARG A 144 5.51 13.17 18.33
N TYR A 145 5.22 12.01 17.80
CA TYR A 145 3.94 11.66 17.21
C TYR A 145 3.03 11.01 18.26
N ARG A 146 2.01 11.73 18.69
CA ARG A 146 1.11 11.22 19.71
C ARG A 146 -0.25 10.84 19.13
N VAL A 147 -0.58 9.55 19.26
CA VAL A 147 -1.94 9.04 19.01
C VAL A 147 -2.78 9.23 20.27
N THR A 148 -3.96 9.82 20.10
CA THR A 148 -4.94 9.93 21.18
C THR A 148 -6.22 9.21 20.78
N GLU A 149 -6.61 8.23 21.62
CA GLU A 149 -7.79 7.37 21.46
C GLU A 149 -8.67 7.47 22.72
N PRO A 150 -9.95 7.00 22.68
CA PRO A 150 -10.83 7.04 23.84
C PRO A 150 -10.25 6.31 25.05
N MET A 151 -10.26 6.94 26.21
CA MET A 151 -9.87 6.30 27.46
C MET A 151 -10.85 5.20 27.84
N LEU A 152 -10.33 4.06 28.28
CA LEU A 152 -11.13 3.01 28.89
C LEU A 152 -10.91 3.00 30.41
N ASP A 153 -11.99 2.94 31.17
CA ASP A 153 -11.90 2.61 32.59
C ASP A 153 -11.71 1.10 32.81
N GLU A 154 -11.41 0.68 34.05
CA GLU A 154 -11.17 -0.75 34.35
C GLU A 154 -12.36 -1.63 34.00
N TYR A 155 -13.59 -1.15 34.13
CA TYR A 155 -14.78 -1.89 33.81
C TYR A 155 -15.01 -1.99 32.29
N GLU A 156 -14.82 -0.89 31.57
CA GLU A 156 -14.88 -0.86 30.10
C GLU A 156 -13.82 -1.78 29.48
N ALA A 157 -12.58 -1.74 29.99
CA ALA A 157 -11.51 -2.62 29.56
C ALA A 157 -11.82 -4.10 29.81
N PHE A 158 -12.39 -4.43 30.98
CA PHE A 158 -12.84 -5.80 31.27
C PHE A 158 -13.95 -6.24 30.33
N VAL A 159 -14.96 -5.41 30.08
CA VAL A 159 -16.06 -5.73 29.16
C VAL A 159 -15.56 -5.91 27.72
N LEU A 160 -14.62 -5.07 27.29
CA LEU A 160 -13.97 -5.18 25.98
C LEU A 160 -13.25 -6.53 25.82
N ASP A 161 -12.47 -6.94 26.83
CA ASP A 161 -11.76 -8.23 26.84
C ASP A 161 -12.71 -9.43 26.78
N GLU A 162 -13.81 -9.42 27.57
CA GLU A 162 -14.82 -10.49 27.55
C GLU A 162 -15.58 -10.53 26.21
N LEU A 163 -16.00 -9.40 25.68
CA LEU A 163 -16.65 -9.33 24.37
C LEU A 163 -15.71 -9.79 23.25
N SER A 164 -14.42 -9.43 23.34
CA SER A 164 -13.41 -9.86 22.39
C SER A 164 -13.23 -11.37 22.36
N LYS A 165 -13.28 -12.04 23.51
CA LYS A 165 -13.25 -13.51 23.59
C LYS A 165 -14.47 -14.13 22.93
N VAL A 166 -15.69 -13.64 23.24
CA VAL A 166 -16.94 -14.14 22.69
C VAL A 166 -17.02 -13.93 21.17
N LEU A 167 -16.57 -12.77 20.68
CA LEU A 167 -16.51 -12.48 19.24
C LEU A 167 -15.55 -13.41 18.52
N ARG A 168 -14.37 -13.64 19.07
CA ARG A 168 -13.36 -14.54 18.49
C ARG A 168 -13.93 -15.95 18.34
N ASP A 169 -14.57 -16.47 19.38
CA ASP A 169 -15.20 -17.77 19.36
C ASP A 169 -16.39 -17.82 18.37
N SER A 170 -17.18 -16.76 18.30
CA SER A 170 -18.33 -16.68 17.37
C SER A 170 -17.91 -16.61 15.90
N LEU A 171 -16.83 -15.92 15.58
CA LEU A 171 -16.33 -15.76 14.20
C LEU A 171 -15.63 -17.03 13.67
N MET A 172 -15.04 -17.84 14.55
CA MET A 172 -14.42 -19.12 14.17
C MET A 172 -15.42 -20.15 13.60
N TYR A 173 -16.71 -20.01 13.86
CA TYR A 173 -17.76 -20.97 13.47
C TYR A 173 -18.75 -20.45 12.41
N GLN A 174 -18.53 -19.26 11.85
CA GLN A 174 -19.41 -18.73 10.80
C GLN A 174 -18.71 -18.79 9.44
N ASP A 175 -19.35 -19.52 8.51
CA ASP A 175 -19.07 -19.35 7.07
C ASP A 175 -19.59 -17.97 6.67
N ILE A 176 -18.69 -17.03 6.46
CA ILE A 176 -19.02 -15.71 5.93
C ILE A 176 -19.34 -15.90 4.45
N ALA A 177 -20.56 -15.62 4.06
CA ALA A 177 -20.98 -15.74 2.67
C ALA A 177 -20.11 -14.82 1.78
N GLU A 178 -19.56 -15.37 0.71
CA GLU A 178 -18.82 -14.62 -0.29
C GLU A 178 -19.65 -13.41 -0.76
N GLY A 179 -19.10 -12.20 -0.66
CA GLY A 179 -19.75 -10.96 -1.11
C GLY A 179 -20.37 -10.08 -0.01
N THR A 180 -20.32 -10.47 1.27
CA THR A 180 -20.74 -9.59 2.38
C THR A 180 -19.55 -8.80 2.91
N ASN A 181 -19.71 -7.48 3.09
CA ASN A 181 -18.73 -6.65 3.74
C ASN A 181 -18.48 -7.16 5.18
N LEU A 182 -17.24 -7.62 5.42
CA LEU A 182 -16.83 -8.19 6.71
C LEU A 182 -17.05 -7.19 7.85
N ALA A 183 -16.75 -5.91 7.61
CA ALA A 183 -16.89 -4.85 8.60
C ALA A 183 -18.33 -4.63 9.02
N ASP A 184 -19.30 -4.63 8.09
CA ASP A 184 -20.72 -4.44 8.39
C ASP A 184 -21.30 -5.66 9.12
N THR A 185 -20.89 -6.86 8.71
CA THR A 185 -21.30 -8.10 9.39
C THR A 185 -20.77 -8.15 10.81
N PHE A 186 -19.49 -7.75 10.98
CA PHE A 186 -18.86 -7.64 12.27
C PHE A 186 -19.55 -6.60 13.16
N ALA A 187 -19.74 -5.37 12.65
CA ALA A 187 -20.37 -4.27 13.39
C ALA A 187 -21.78 -4.64 13.85
N ARG A 188 -22.57 -5.29 12.97
CA ARG A 188 -23.89 -5.80 13.33
C ARG A 188 -23.81 -6.85 14.44
N ARG A 189 -22.89 -7.81 14.35
CA ARG A 189 -22.75 -8.87 15.32
C ARG A 189 -22.22 -8.35 16.66
N ALA A 190 -21.27 -7.44 16.64
CA ALA A 190 -20.79 -6.77 17.83
C ALA A 190 -21.93 -6.03 18.55
N ARG A 191 -22.77 -5.29 17.82
CA ARG A 191 -23.96 -4.63 18.38
C ARG A 191 -24.96 -5.62 18.99
N GLU A 192 -25.31 -6.70 18.29
CA GLU A 192 -26.21 -7.73 18.82
C GLU A 192 -25.69 -8.34 20.13
N LEU A 193 -24.40 -8.59 20.23
CA LEU A 193 -23.76 -9.09 21.44
C LEU A 193 -23.74 -8.03 22.56
N MET A 194 -23.46 -6.79 22.20
CA MET A 194 -23.51 -5.68 23.16
C MET A 194 -24.90 -5.46 23.71
N ASP A 195 -25.95 -5.47 22.88
CA ASP A 195 -27.36 -5.38 23.31
C ASP A 195 -27.77 -6.50 24.27
N GLN A 196 -27.24 -7.70 24.04
CA GLN A 196 -27.56 -8.87 24.88
C GLN A 196 -26.82 -8.89 26.22
N HIS A 197 -25.61 -8.30 26.29
CA HIS A 197 -24.68 -8.47 27.41
C HIS A 197 -24.36 -7.21 28.19
N THR A 198 -24.67 -6.02 27.64
CA THR A 198 -24.21 -4.74 28.19
C THR A 198 -25.31 -3.80 28.67
N ALA A 199 -26.43 -4.36 29.12
CA ALA A 199 -27.58 -3.58 29.64
C ALA A 199 -27.25 -2.60 30.77
N ALA A 200 -26.01 -2.59 31.28
CA ALA A 200 -25.52 -1.70 32.35
C ALA A 200 -24.53 -0.65 31.88
N LEU A 201 -24.13 -0.64 30.59
CA LEU A 201 -23.21 0.37 30.04
C LEU A 201 -23.99 1.63 29.62
N ASP A 202 -23.37 2.77 29.87
CA ASP A 202 -23.88 4.04 29.37
C ASP A 202 -23.52 4.25 27.88
N PRO A 203 -24.13 5.20 27.18
CA PRO A 203 -23.92 5.39 25.77
C PRO A 203 -22.46 5.64 25.38
N ILE A 204 -21.69 6.41 26.14
CA ILE A 204 -20.28 6.70 25.80
C ILE A 204 -19.43 5.44 25.85
N SER A 205 -19.64 4.57 26.85
CA SER A 205 -18.95 3.29 26.98
C SER A 205 -19.26 2.34 25.82
N LEU A 206 -20.52 2.34 25.34
CA LEU A 206 -20.90 1.55 24.18
C LEU A 206 -20.17 1.99 22.91
N HIS A 207 -20.10 3.29 22.65
CA HIS A 207 -19.37 3.85 21.51
C HIS A 207 -17.87 3.55 21.59
N LYS A 208 -17.24 3.74 22.75
CA LYS A 208 -15.82 3.43 22.96
C LYS A 208 -15.51 1.93 22.74
N ILE A 209 -16.30 1.05 23.31
CA ILE A 209 -16.10 -0.40 23.15
C ILE A 209 -16.30 -0.82 21.69
N LEU A 210 -17.31 -0.28 20.99
CA LEU A 210 -17.51 -0.59 19.58
C LEU A 210 -16.33 -0.11 18.71
N TYR A 211 -15.79 1.09 19.00
CA TYR A 211 -14.58 1.60 18.35
C TYR A 211 -13.42 0.62 18.50
N TYR A 212 -13.10 0.19 19.73
CA TYR A 212 -11.99 -0.73 19.99
C TYR A 212 -12.22 -2.12 19.37
N LEU A 213 -13.45 -2.65 19.43
CA LEU A 213 -13.75 -3.92 18.79
C LEU A 213 -13.55 -3.84 17.27
N LYS A 214 -14.00 -2.76 16.63
CA LYS A 214 -13.78 -2.55 15.19
C LYS A 214 -12.29 -2.44 14.88
N ARG A 215 -11.56 -1.60 15.61
CA ARG A 215 -10.12 -1.39 15.47
C ARG A 215 -9.32 -2.70 15.58
N ASP A 216 -9.64 -3.55 16.60
CA ASP A 216 -8.84 -4.73 16.94
C ASP A 216 -9.20 -5.98 16.09
N PHE A 217 -10.39 -6.06 15.52
CA PHE A 217 -10.82 -7.23 14.74
C PHE A 217 -10.87 -7.00 13.24
N VAL A 218 -11.17 -5.78 12.82
CA VAL A 218 -11.37 -5.45 11.40
C VAL A 218 -10.20 -4.66 10.84
N GLU A 219 -9.72 -3.68 11.63
CA GLU A 219 -8.70 -2.72 11.21
C GLU A 219 -7.30 -3.18 11.66
N TYR A 220 -6.35 -2.25 11.82
CA TYR A 220 -4.93 -2.52 12.08
C TYR A 220 -4.54 -2.48 13.56
N GLU A 221 -5.48 -2.73 14.48
CA GLU A 221 -5.27 -2.76 15.94
C GLU A 221 -4.65 -1.44 16.46
N ARG A 222 -3.62 -1.52 17.31
CA ARG A 222 -2.98 -0.34 17.93
C ARG A 222 -2.36 0.63 16.95
N ILE A 223 -1.99 0.16 15.76
CA ILE A 223 -1.43 1.04 14.71
C ILE A 223 -2.50 1.57 13.74
N ASP A 224 -3.78 1.22 13.91
CA ASP A 224 -4.85 1.69 13.02
C ASP A 224 -4.89 3.21 12.85
N PRO A 225 -4.78 4.02 13.94
CA PRO A 225 -4.73 5.48 13.77
C PRO A 225 -3.54 5.96 12.94
N ILE A 226 -2.38 5.27 13.04
CA ILE A 226 -1.18 5.59 12.26
C ILE A 226 -1.37 5.17 10.79
N MET A 227 -1.97 3.99 10.55
CA MET A 227 -2.28 3.51 9.20
C MET A 227 -3.32 4.38 8.45
N ARG A 228 -4.09 5.19 9.17
CA ARG A 228 -5.06 6.14 8.58
C ARG A 228 -4.47 7.50 8.27
N ASP A 229 -3.27 7.76 8.73
CA ASP A 229 -2.57 9.02 8.52
C ASP A 229 -1.87 9.01 7.17
N GLU A 230 -2.36 9.79 6.22
CA GLU A 230 -1.79 9.92 4.87
C GLU A 230 -0.43 10.63 4.86
N ALA A 231 -0.08 11.33 5.95
CA ALA A 231 1.22 11.98 6.10
C ALA A 231 2.33 11.01 6.56
N VAL A 232 1.98 9.80 7.00
CA VAL A 232 2.93 8.76 7.39
C VAL A 232 3.32 7.91 6.20
N GLU A 233 4.61 7.83 5.88
CA GLU A 233 5.16 7.02 4.78
C GLU A 233 5.60 5.63 5.26
N ASP A 234 6.35 5.56 6.39
CA ASP A 234 6.84 4.30 6.95
C ASP A 234 6.47 4.17 8.44
N ILE A 235 6.15 2.95 8.86
CA ILE A 235 5.86 2.59 10.25
C ILE A 235 6.77 1.44 10.63
N SER A 236 7.54 1.56 11.71
CA SER A 236 8.41 0.49 12.18
C SER A 236 8.25 0.20 13.67
N CYS A 237 8.34 -1.08 14.02
CA CYS A 237 8.41 -1.56 15.40
C CYS A 237 9.59 -2.52 15.53
N ASP A 238 10.65 -2.07 16.18
CA ASP A 238 11.93 -2.77 16.23
C ASP A 238 12.03 -3.81 17.35
N GLY A 239 10.94 -4.10 18.04
CA GLY A 239 10.86 -5.10 19.10
C GLY A 239 9.84 -4.76 20.18
N ALA A 240 9.71 -5.67 21.16
CA ALA A 240 8.81 -5.49 22.29
C ALA A 240 9.30 -4.38 23.23
N ASP A 241 8.35 -3.68 23.85
CA ASP A 241 8.59 -2.61 24.84
C ASP A 241 9.39 -1.41 24.26
N VAL A 242 9.40 -1.27 22.93
CA VAL A 242 9.97 -0.14 22.19
C VAL A 242 8.83 0.64 21.56
N PRO A 243 8.87 1.98 21.52
CA PRO A 243 7.92 2.76 20.77
C PRO A 243 7.86 2.35 19.30
N VAL A 244 6.69 2.41 18.70
CA VAL A 244 6.56 2.38 17.25
C VAL A 244 7.11 3.69 16.72
N PHE A 245 7.90 3.63 15.64
CA PHE A 245 8.45 4.78 14.96
C PHE A 245 7.69 5.02 13.67
N VAL A 246 7.56 6.27 13.29
CA VAL A 246 6.95 6.68 12.03
C VAL A 246 7.88 7.61 11.26
N TYR A 247 7.88 7.50 9.95
CA TYR A 247 8.45 8.49 9.06
C TYR A 247 7.30 9.35 8.53
N HIS A 248 7.23 10.56 9.03
CA HIS A 248 6.20 11.53 8.66
C HIS A 248 6.68 12.43 7.52
N ARG A 249 5.83 12.74 6.56
CA ARG A 249 6.19 13.51 5.35
C ARG A 249 6.82 14.87 5.69
N GLU A 250 6.26 15.59 6.66
CA GLU A 250 6.72 16.92 7.06
C GLU A 250 7.72 16.87 8.22
N HIS A 251 7.42 16.10 9.26
CA HIS A 251 8.20 16.08 10.51
C HIS A 251 9.25 14.99 10.59
N ARG A 252 9.36 14.12 9.57
CA ARG A 252 10.38 13.06 9.43
C ARG A 252 10.27 11.95 10.47
N ASP A 253 11.41 11.54 11.03
CA ASP A 253 11.52 10.43 11.97
C ASP A 253 10.96 10.82 13.34
N LEU A 254 9.84 10.25 13.75
CA LEU A 254 9.19 10.51 15.04
C LEU A 254 8.98 9.22 15.82
N ASP A 255 9.20 9.24 17.12
CA ASP A 255 8.73 8.20 18.02
C ASP A 255 7.26 8.45 18.41
N THR A 256 6.51 7.34 18.61
CA THR A 256 5.11 7.42 18.97
C THR A 256 4.88 7.00 20.45
N ASN A 257 3.67 7.21 20.94
CA ASN A 257 3.24 6.65 22.22
C ASN A 257 2.66 5.23 22.09
N VAL A 258 2.72 4.61 20.90
CA VAL A 258 2.23 3.24 20.68
C VAL A 258 3.35 2.25 20.93
N GLN A 259 3.06 1.22 21.75
CA GLN A 259 4.00 0.16 22.10
C GLN A 259 3.31 -1.20 22.14
N PHE A 260 4.08 -2.25 21.95
CA PHE A 260 3.65 -3.64 22.08
C PHE A 260 4.48 -4.35 23.15
N ASP A 261 3.84 -5.15 23.99
CA ASP A 261 4.52 -6.18 24.76
C ASP A 261 4.89 -7.37 23.85
N ARG A 262 5.71 -8.28 24.36
CA ARG A 262 6.25 -9.40 23.57
C ARG A 262 5.16 -10.31 22.96
N ASP A 263 4.15 -10.66 23.73
CA ASP A 263 3.10 -11.58 23.32
C ASP A 263 2.11 -10.88 22.35
N GLY A 264 1.82 -9.62 22.62
CA GLY A 264 1.04 -8.75 21.76
C GLY A 264 1.69 -8.56 20.39
N LEU A 265 3.00 -8.27 20.37
CA LEU A 265 3.74 -8.08 19.13
C LEU A 265 3.81 -9.37 18.29
N LEU A 266 4.07 -10.52 18.92
CA LEU A 266 4.05 -11.81 18.22
C LEU A 266 2.68 -12.13 17.63
N SER A 267 1.62 -11.86 18.40
CA SER A 267 0.24 -12.03 17.91
C SER A 267 -0.06 -11.10 16.74
N PHE A 268 0.36 -9.84 16.84
CA PHE A 268 0.18 -8.84 15.82
C PHE A 268 0.87 -9.22 14.50
N VAL A 269 2.18 -9.51 14.52
CA VAL A 269 2.92 -9.87 13.28
C VAL A 269 2.37 -11.15 12.64
N THR A 270 1.88 -12.10 13.45
CA THR A 270 1.27 -13.33 12.94
C THR A 270 -0.06 -13.04 12.23
N ARG A 271 -0.91 -12.16 12.80
CA ARG A 271 -2.16 -11.75 12.17
C ARG A 271 -1.92 -10.92 10.90
N MET A 272 -0.92 -10.04 10.92
CA MET A 272 -0.55 -9.27 9.73
C MET A 272 -0.09 -10.17 8.59
N ALA A 273 0.72 -11.20 8.86
CA ALA A 273 1.09 -12.20 7.87
C ALA A 273 -0.14 -12.92 7.29
N GLN A 274 -1.08 -13.36 8.15
CA GLN A 274 -2.32 -13.98 7.71
C GLN A 274 -3.19 -13.04 6.86
N ARG A 275 -3.28 -11.76 7.25
CA ARG A 275 -4.00 -10.72 6.50
C ARG A 275 -3.40 -10.48 5.11
N ALA A 276 -2.08 -10.59 5.00
CA ALA A 276 -1.35 -10.56 3.74
C ALA A 276 -1.36 -11.91 2.96
N GLY A 277 -2.12 -12.91 3.43
CA GLY A 277 -2.21 -14.22 2.80
C GLY A 277 -0.94 -15.07 2.91
N LYS A 278 -0.06 -14.73 3.85
CA LYS A 278 1.22 -15.42 4.10
C LYS A 278 1.21 -16.15 5.44
N HIS A 279 2.17 -17.05 5.63
CA HIS A 279 2.34 -17.79 6.88
C HIS A 279 3.70 -17.47 7.51
N LEU A 280 3.65 -16.92 8.73
CA LEU A 280 4.82 -16.60 9.54
C LEU A 280 4.98 -17.66 10.63
N SER A 281 6.15 -18.27 10.75
CA SER A 281 6.44 -19.36 11.71
C SER A 281 7.92 -19.49 11.98
N VAL A 282 8.30 -20.39 12.90
CA VAL A 282 9.71 -20.71 13.17
C VAL A 282 10.44 -21.23 11.93
N SER A 283 9.76 -21.98 11.05
CA SER A 283 10.34 -22.48 9.80
C SER A 283 10.38 -21.46 8.68
N ASN A 284 9.50 -20.46 8.73
CA ASN A 284 9.47 -19.31 7.81
C ASN A 284 9.41 -18.03 8.62
N PRO A 285 10.54 -17.59 9.20
CA PRO A 285 10.55 -16.50 10.17
C PRO A 285 10.54 -15.10 9.56
N LEU A 286 10.71 -14.97 8.25
CA LEU A 286 10.74 -13.70 7.52
C LEU A 286 9.65 -13.71 6.46
N VAL A 287 8.83 -12.67 6.42
CA VAL A 287 7.77 -12.49 5.42
C VAL A 287 7.85 -11.08 4.87
N ASP A 288 7.90 -11.00 3.55
CA ASP A 288 7.71 -9.77 2.78
C ASP A 288 6.41 -9.93 1.98
N ALA A 289 5.47 -8.99 2.10
CA ALA A 289 4.15 -9.11 1.50
C ALA A 289 3.48 -7.75 1.30
N SER A 290 2.39 -7.74 0.52
CA SER A 290 1.49 -6.59 0.42
C SER A 290 0.23 -6.83 1.24
N LEU A 291 -0.20 -5.81 1.96
CA LEU A 291 -1.46 -5.76 2.68
C LEU A 291 -2.64 -5.52 1.70
N PRO A 292 -3.89 -5.76 2.11
CA PRO A 292 -5.04 -5.54 1.25
C PRO A 292 -5.22 -4.10 0.74
N ASP A 293 -4.73 -3.12 1.49
CA ASP A 293 -4.72 -1.69 1.11
C ASP A 293 -3.61 -1.32 0.10
N GLY A 294 -2.73 -2.27 -0.22
CA GLY A 294 -1.59 -2.06 -1.12
C GLY A 294 -0.28 -1.72 -0.40
N SER A 295 -0.31 -1.46 0.90
CA SER A 295 0.89 -1.18 1.69
C SER A 295 1.82 -2.39 1.74
N ARG A 296 3.13 -2.16 1.70
CA ARG A 296 4.13 -3.22 1.84
C ARG A 296 4.44 -3.48 3.30
N VAL A 297 4.48 -4.75 3.69
CA VAL A 297 4.85 -5.16 5.05
C VAL A 297 5.98 -6.16 5.05
N GLN A 298 7.00 -5.89 5.85
CA GLN A 298 8.06 -6.81 6.20
C GLN A 298 7.86 -7.24 7.65
N LEU A 299 7.81 -8.56 7.88
CA LEU A 299 7.52 -9.15 9.18
C LEU A 299 8.63 -10.12 9.57
N THR A 300 9.02 -10.07 10.84
CA THR A 300 9.98 -11.02 11.44
C THR A 300 9.34 -11.71 12.64
N PHE A 301 9.39 -13.04 12.67
CA PHE A 301 8.82 -13.85 13.76
C PHE A 301 9.56 -13.67 15.09
N GLY A 302 10.83 -13.29 15.04
CA GLY A 302 11.69 -13.20 16.23
C GLY A 302 12.48 -14.50 16.47
N GLY A 303 12.73 -14.83 17.71
CA GLY A 303 13.54 -16.00 18.09
C GLY A 303 15.02 -15.83 17.77
N ASP A 304 15.59 -16.78 17.02
CA ASP A 304 17.02 -16.78 16.67
C ASP A 304 17.36 -15.76 15.55
N VAL A 305 16.35 -15.26 14.84
CA VAL A 305 16.54 -14.33 13.70
C VAL A 305 16.57 -12.87 14.12
N ALA A 306 15.91 -12.51 15.23
CA ALA A 306 15.88 -11.14 15.73
C ALA A 306 16.02 -11.10 17.25
N THR A 307 17.08 -10.48 17.73
CA THR A 307 17.48 -10.50 19.14
C THR A 307 16.51 -9.78 20.09
N ARG A 308 15.79 -8.77 19.56
CA ARG A 308 14.78 -8.01 20.32
C ARG A 308 13.37 -8.63 20.27
N GLY A 309 13.22 -9.76 19.57
CA GLY A 309 11.93 -10.41 19.38
C GLY A 309 11.30 -10.13 18.01
N PRO A 310 9.99 -10.35 17.87
CA PRO A 310 9.29 -10.00 16.62
C PRO A 310 9.46 -8.54 16.30
N ASN A 311 9.40 -8.22 15.00
CA ASN A 311 9.42 -6.85 14.51
C ASN A 311 8.65 -6.74 13.19
N PHE A 312 8.30 -5.51 12.82
CA PHE A 312 7.67 -5.24 11.54
C PHE A 312 8.07 -3.87 11.01
N THR A 313 8.04 -3.75 9.69
CA THR A 313 8.10 -2.47 9.00
C THR A 313 6.98 -2.45 7.97
N ILE A 314 6.18 -1.40 7.95
CA ILE A 314 5.12 -1.17 6.97
C ILE A 314 5.46 0.09 6.21
N ARG A 315 5.49 0.01 4.88
CA ARG A 315 5.55 1.15 4.00
C ARG A 315 4.17 1.38 3.43
N GLN A 316 3.56 2.50 3.79
CA GLN A 316 2.20 2.82 3.38
C GLN A 316 2.12 3.09 1.88
N PHE A 317 1.04 2.62 1.29
CA PHE A 317 0.69 2.98 -0.08
C PHE A 317 -0.18 4.23 -0.06
N SER A 318 0.33 5.32 -0.68
CA SER A 318 -0.49 6.50 -0.92
C SER A 318 -1.31 6.30 -2.19
N SER A 319 -2.63 6.33 -2.06
CA SER A 319 -3.54 6.27 -3.21
C SER A 319 -3.59 7.59 -3.98
N VAL A 320 -3.22 8.70 -3.32
CA VAL A 320 -3.15 10.04 -3.91
C VAL A 320 -1.71 10.25 -4.42
N PRO A 321 -1.51 10.35 -5.73
CA PRO A 321 -0.18 10.55 -6.28
C PRO A 321 0.28 11.99 -6.10
N ASP A 322 1.58 12.16 -5.84
CA ASP A 322 2.21 13.47 -5.93
C ASP A 322 2.20 13.96 -7.38
N THR A 323 1.91 15.23 -7.58
CA THR A 323 1.76 15.85 -8.90
C THR A 323 3.05 16.53 -9.37
N PRO A 324 3.17 16.90 -10.63
CA PRO A 324 4.27 17.77 -11.10
C PRO A 324 4.34 19.10 -10.35
N VAL A 325 3.18 19.62 -9.91
CA VAL A 325 3.08 20.88 -9.16
C VAL A 325 3.68 20.73 -7.76
N ASP A 326 3.41 19.63 -7.08
CA ASP A 326 4.00 19.35 -5.76
C ASP A 326 5.53 19.30 -5.85
N LEU A 327 6.08 18.64 -6.88
CA LEU A 327 7.54 18.54 -7.05
C LEU A 327 8.20 19.88 -7.36
N VAL A 328 7.48 20.80 -8.00
CA VAL A 328 7.95 22.18 -8.19
C VAL A 328 7.87 22.96 -6.87
N ASN A 329 6.76 22.87 -6.14
CA ASN A 329 6.57 23.53 -4.85
C ASN A 329 7.65 23.10 -3.82
N TRP A 330 8.04 21.82 -3.82
CA TRP A 330 9.13 21.32 -2.97
C TRP A 330 10.53 21.68 -3.48
N GLY A 331 10.64 22.33 -4.63
CA GLY A 331 11.92 22.65 -5.26
C GLY A 331 12.67 21.41 -5.75
N THR A 332 12.00 20.26 -5.90
CA THR A 332 12.63 19.04 -6.44
C THR A 332 12.98 19.20 -7.92
N PHE A 333 12.17 19.96 -8.65
CA PHE A 333 12.37 20.34 -10.04
C PHE A 333 12.03 21.82 -10.24
N SER A 334 12.56 22.41 -11.32
CA SER A 334 12.06 23.70 -11.81
C SER A 334 10.87 23.52 -12.76
N VAL A 335 10.15 24.62 -13.00
CA VAL A 335 9.03 24.65 -13.98
C VAL A 335 9.54 24.34 -15.38
N GLU A 336 10.73 24.83 -15.74
CA GLU A 336 11.35 24.60 -17.04
C GLU A 336 11.71 23.13 -17.24
N GLN A 337 12.23 22.45 -16.21
CA GLN A 337 12.46 21.00 -16.26
C GLN A 337 11.16 20.24 -16.44
N MET A 338 10.07 20.62 -15.75
CA MET A 338 8.77 19.97 -15.91
C MET A 338 8.16 20.22 -17.29
N ALA A 339 8.35 21.41 -17.86
CA ALA A 339 7.93 21.72 -19.24
C ALA A 339 8.70 20.89 -20.27
N TYR A 340 10.01 20.69 -20.05
CA TYR A 340 10.86 19.81 -20.85
C TYR A 340 10.35 18.35 -20.78
N PHE A 341 10.14 17.79 -19.58
CA PHE A 341 9.61 16.44 -19.43
C PHE A 341 8.23 16.30 -20.07
N TRP A 342 7.37 17.29 -19.91
CA TRP A 342 6.05 17.27 -20.54
C TRP A 342 6.15 17.13 -22.06
N LEU A 343 6.97 17.97 -22.69
CA LEU A 343 7.12 17.93 -24.16
C LEU A 343 7.79 16.62 -24.62
N ALA A 344 8.80 16.12 -23.89
CA ALA A 344 9.48 14.86 -24.17
C ALA A 344 8.53 13.65 -24.06
N ILE A 345 7.77 13.56 -22.96
CA ILE A 345 6.84 12.45 -22.68
C ILE A 345 5.69 12.43 -23.69
N GLU A 346 5.09 13.59 -23.98
CA GLU A 346 4.03 13.72 -24.99
C GLU A 346 4.49 13.27 -26.40
N ASN A 347 5.81 13.31 -26.66
CA ASN A 347 6.43 12.88 -27.92
C ASN A 347 7.17 11.53 -27.79
N ASN A 348 6.74 10.67 -26.85
CA ASN A 348 7.15 9.28 -26.72
C ASN A 348 8.67 9.09 -26.46
N ARG A 349 9.33 9.99 -25.74
CA ARG A 349 10.74 9.81 -25.34
C ARG A 349 10.86 8.94 -24.08
N SER A 350 11.78 8.00 -24.10
CA SER A 350 12.02 7.04 -23.01
C SER A 350 12.87 7.65 -21.89
N LEU A 351 12.59 7.29 -20.63
CA LEU A 351 13.12 7.97 -19.46
C LEU A 351 13.49 6.97 -18.35
N VAL A 352 14.65 7.21 -17.72
CA VAL A 352 15.10 6.50 -16.51
C VAL A 352 15.37 7.50 -15.39
N PHE A 353 14.70 7.30 -14.24
CA PHE A 353 15.04 7.99 -13.00
C PHE A 353 16.08 7.20 -12.20
N ALA A 354 17.19 7.80 -11.85
CA ALA A 354 18.24 7.17 -11.09
C ALA A 354 18.55 7.96 -9.81
N GLY A 355 19.04 7.28 -8.77
CA GLY A 355 19.37 7.89 -7.48
C GLY A 355 19.47 6.86 -6.36
N GLY A 356 19.90 7.31 -5.18
CA GLY A 356 19.95 6.50 -3.96
C GLY A 356 18.55 6.13 -3.42
N THR A 357 18.53 5.39 -2.32
CA THR A 357 17.28 5.09 -1.59
C THR A 357 16.70 6.39 -1.00
N GLY A 358 15.40 6.59 -1.08
CA GLY A 358 14.72 7.76 -0.55
C GLY A 358 14.95 9.06 -1.34
N SER A 359 15.62 9.02 -2.52
CA SER A 359 15.90 10.20 -3.34
C SER A 359 14.70 10.72 -4.14
N GLY A 360 13.55 10.01 -4.13
CA GLY A 360 12.33 10.41 -4.84
C GLY A 360 12.24 9.93 -6.29
N LYS A 361 12.92 8.82 -6.66
CA LYS A 361 12.88 8.26 -8.02
C LYS A 361 11.48 7.90 -8.47
N THR A 362 10.78 7.06 -7.69
CA THR A 362 9.43 6.59 -8.02
C THR A 362 8.41 7.73 -7.94
N THR A 363 8.56 8.62 -6.96
CA THR A 363 7.76 9.86 -6.86
C THR A 363 7.88 10.70 -8.11
N SER A 364 9.13 10.92 -8.60
CA SER A 364 9.38 11.69 -9.82
C SER A 364 8.82 11.00 -11.07
N LEU A 365 9.01 9.67 -11.18
CA LEU A 365 8.44 8.88 -12.28
C LEU A 365 6.90 8.99 -12.28
N ASN A 366 6.28 8.88 -11.11
CA ASN A 366 4.84 8.97 -10.95
C ASN A 366 4.32 10.35 -11.39
N ALA A 367 4.92 11.42 -10.84
CA ALA A 367 4.54 12.79 -11.14
C ALA A 367 4.67 13.14 -12.64
N VAL A 368 5.81 12.81 -13.28
CA VAL A 368 5.96 13.13 -14.72
C VAL A 368 5.06 12.27 -15.62
N SER A 369 4.59 11.12 -15.12
CA SER A 369 3.65 10.28 -15.85
C SER A 369 2.27 10.92 -16.05
N PHE A 370 1.95 12.02 -15.35
CA PHE A 370 0.79 12.87 -15.64
C PHE A 370 0.87 13.50 -17.05
N PHE A 371 2.06 13.64 -17.60
CA PHE A 371 2.28 14.15 -18.95
C PHE A 371 2.05 13.11 -20.05
N ILE A 372 1.69 11.87 -19.71
CA ILE A 372 1.25 10.88 -20.68
C ILE A 372 -0.13 11.29 -21.25
N PRO A 373 -0.34 11.27 -22.58
CA PRO A 373 -1.62 11.66 -23.17
C PRO A 373 -2.78 10.79 -22.63
N LYS A 374 -3.90 11.42 -22.27
CA LYS A 374 -5.07 10.83 -21.57
C LYS A 374 -5.56 9.50 -22.14
N LYS A 375 -5.50 9.30 -23.46
CA LYS A 375 -6.07 8.12 -24.12
C LYS A 375 -5.05 7.02 -24.37
N SER A 376 -3.77 7.26 -24.09
CA SER A 376 -2.71 6.30 -24.33
C SER A 376 -2.89 5.05 -23.48
N LYS A 377 -2.54 3.90 -24.06
CA LYS A 377 -2.53 2.62 -23.36
C LYS A 377 -1.28 2.52 -22.51
N ILE A 378 -1.45 2.48 -21.20
CA ILE A 378 -0.37 2.35 -20.22
C ILE A 378 -0.40 0.96 -19.59
N VAL A 379 0.76 0.36 -19.41
CA VAL A 379 0.93 -0.84 -18.56
C VAL A 379 2.02 -0.56 -17.56
N SER A 380 1.72 -0.60 -16.27
CA SER A 380 2.71 -0.58 -15.20
C SER A 380 2.95 -1.98 -14.64
N ILE A 381 4.21 -2.26 -14.28
CA ILE A 381 4.67 -3.54 -13.74
C ILE A 381 5.55 -3.24 -12.53
N GLU A 382 5.13 -3.71 -11.36
CA GLU A 382 5.76 -3.38 -10.09
C GLU A 382 5.84 -4.60 -9.18
N ASP A 383 6.85 -4.65 -8.32
CA ASP A 383 6.92 -5.63 -7.23
C ASP A 383 5.94 -5.25 -6.10
N THR A 384 5.85 -3.98 -5.83
CA THR A 384 4.93 -3.39 -4.86
C THR A 384 4.27 -2.18 -5.51
N ARG A 385 3.02 -1.95 -5.20
CA ARG A 385 2.26 -0.85 -5.74
C ARG A 385 2.82 0.50 -5.25
N GLU A 386 3.40 1.28 -6.15
CA GLU A 386 3.91 2.63 -5.89
C GLU A 386 3.38 3.64 -6.91
N ILE A 387 3.05 3.19 -8.13
CA ILE A 387 2.54 4.03 -9.21
C ILE A 387 1.03 4.20 -9.07
N SER A 388 0.57 5.44 -9.16
CA SER A 388 -0.84 5.82 -9.21
C SER A 388 -1.04 6.87 -10.29
N LEU A 389 -1.88 6.60 -11.29
CA LEU A 389 -2.06 7.45 -12.47
C LEU A 389 -3.52 7.86 -12.66
N PRO A 390 -3.79 9.10 -13.09
CA PRO A 390 -5.14 9.58 -13.39
C PRO A 390 -5.65 9.14 -14.76
N HIS A 391 -5.26 7.94 -15.25
CA HIS A 391 -5.55 7.45 -16.59
C HIS A 391 -6.53 6.28 -16.57
N GLU A 392 -7.59 6.35 -17.36
CA GLU A 392 -8.59 5.28 -17.47
C GLU A 392 -8.07 4.04 -18.25
N ASN A 393 -7.18 4.25 -19.26
CA ASN A 393 -6.64 3.18 -20.08
C ASN A 393 -5.31 2.65 -19.54
N TRP A 394 -5.27 2.36 -18.26
CA TRP A 394 -4.10 1.88 -17.54
C TRP A 394 -4.32 0.47 -16.97
N VAL A 395 -3.38 -0.43 -17.24
CA VAL A 395 -3.31 -1.77 -16.64
C VAL A 395 -2.19 -1.78 -15.61
N GLN A 396 -2.55 -1.95 -14.37
CA GLN A 396 -1.62 -2.10 -13.28
C GLN A 396 -1.34 -3.58 -13.03
N SER A 397 -0.08 -3.99 -13.08
CA SER A 397 0.35 -5.37 -12.88
C SER A 397 1.34 -5.45 -11.72
N LEU A 398 1.11 -6.41 -10.82
CA LEU A 398 2.00 -6.69 -9.70
C LEU A 398 2.63 -8.07 -9.86
N THR A 399 3.88 -8.19 -9.43
CA THR A 399 4.50 -9.50 -9.26
C THR A 399 3.85 -10.26 -8.11
N ARG A 400 3.99 -11.55 -8.10
CA ARG A 400 3.50 -12.41 -7.03
C ARG A 400 4.55 -13.46 -6.72
N GLU A 401 5.03 -13.46 -5.49
CA GLU A 401 5.92 -14.52 -5.01
C GLU A 401 5.24 -15.89 -4.99
N SER A 402 6.04 -16.92 -5.09
CA SER A 402 5.57 -18.30 -5.00
C SER A 402 4.82 -18.57 -3.70
N VAL A 403 3.72 -19.32 -3.80
CA VAL A 403 2.95 -19.80 -2.64
C VAL A 403 3.56 -21.10 -2.08
N THR A 404 4.43 -21.77 -2.85
CA THR A 404 5.05 -23.05 -2.50
C THR A 404 6.55 -23.03 -2.79
N GLU A 405 7.32 -23.87 -2.08
CA GLU A 405 8.76 -24.07 -2.34
C GLU A 405 9.05 -24.54 -3.79
N GLU A 406 8.05 -25.07 -4.49
CA GLU A 406 8.14 -25.56 -5.86
C GLU A 406 7.87 -24.47 -6.92
N GLY A 407 7.73 -23.20 -6.55
CA GLY A 407 7.49 -22.09 -7.47
C GLY A 407 6.06 -21.98 -8.02
N ARG A 408 5.09 -22.69 -7.44
CA ARG A 408 3.71 -22.66 -7.96
C ARG A 408 3.02 -21.35 -7.64
N GLY A 409 2.44 -20.74 -8.68
CA GLY A 409 1.70 -19.50 -8.57
C GLY A 409 2.57 -18.26 -8.53
N GLU A 410 3.87 -18.40 -8.72
CA GLU A 410 4.77 -17.27 -8.94
C GLU A 410 4.38 -16.53 -10.23
N VAL A 411 4.43 -15.20 -10.19
CA VAL A 411 4.28 -14.33 -11.34
C VAL A 411 5.41 -13.31 -11.29
N THR A 412 6.41 -13.53 -12.13
CA THR A 412 7.62 -12.71 -12.17
C THR A 412 7.41 -11.40 -12.95
N MET A 413 8.25 -10.41 -12.70
CA MET A 413 8.30 -9.16 -13.48
C MET A 413 8.57 -9.44 -14.96
N TYR A 414 9.40 -10.43 -15.26
CA TYR A 414 9.68 -10.85 -16.63
C TYR A 414 8.44 -11.37 -17.36
N GLU A 415 7.64 -12.23 -16.72
CA GLU A 415 6.39 -12.76 -17.30
C GLU A 415 5.36 -11.67 -17.51
N GLN A 416 5.27 -10.72 -16.56
CA GLN A 416 4.39 -9.56 -16.68
C GLN A 416 4.80 -8.68 -17.87
N LEU A 417 6.10 -8.42 -18.03
CA LEU A 417 6.62 -7.62 -19.14
C LEU A 417 6.37 -8.28 -20.51
N GLN A 418 6.57 -9.59 -20.60
CA GLN A 418 6.21 -10.34 -21.80
C GLN A 418 4.71 -10.30 -22.12
N THR A 419 3.88 -10.29 -21.07
CA THR A 419 2.42 -10.18 -21.21
C THR A 419 2.02 -8.77 -21.65
N ALA A 420 2.65 -7.73 -21.08
CA ALA A 420 2.44 -6.34 -21.43
C ALA A 420 2.66 -6.09 -22.92
N LEU A 421 3.74 -6.59 -23.51
CA LEU A 421 4.03 -6.43 -24.95
C LEU A 421 2.93 -6.99 -25.87
N ARG A 422 2.12 -7.95 -25.40
CA ARG A 422 0.97 -8.49 -26.15
C ARG A 422 -0.28 -7.63 -26.06
N GLN A 423 -0.32 -6.69 -25.10
CA GLN A 423 -1.45 -5.80 -24.87
C GLN A 423 -1.40 -4.53 -25.75
N ARG A 424 -0.33 -4.36 -26.56
CA ARG A 424 -0.05 -3.20 -27.39
C ARG A 424 -0.03 -1.89 -26.59
N PRO A 425 0.78 -1.79 -25.54
CA PRO A 425 0.91 -0.55 -24.78
C PRO A 425 1.61 0.52 -25.63
N GLU A 426 1.26 1.77 -25.43
CA GLU A 426 2.05 2.91 -25.91
C GLU A 426 3.15 3.22 -24.90
N TYR A 427 2.82 3.11 -23.60
CA TYR A 427 3.75 3.35 -22.49
C TYR A 427 3.85 2.13 -21.60
N ILE A 428 5.08 1.76 -21.25
CA ILE A 428 5.41 0.68 -20.32
C ILE A 428 6.18 1.29 -19.15
N LEU A 429 5.62 1.18 -17.94
CA LEU A 429 6.25 1.64 -16.71
C LEU A 429 6.70 0.44 -15.90
N VAL A 430 8.00 0.31 -15.67
CA VAL A 430 8.56 -0.72 -14.78
C VAL A 430 9.03 -0.02 -13.52
N GLY A 431 8.50 -0.41 -12.37
CA GLY A 431 8.78 0.28 -11.11
C GLY A 431 10.27 0.42 -10.84
N GLU A 432 11.02 -0.67 -10.89
CA GLU A 432 12.47 -0.66 -10.71
C GLU A 432 13.15 -1.85 -11.41
N ILE A 433 14.27 -1.59 -12.11
CA ILE A 433 15.16 -2.63 -12.62
C ILE A 433 16.32 -2.81 -11.62
N ARG A 434 16.34 -3.96 -10.92
CA ARG A 434 17.31 -4.25 -9.85
C ARG A 434 18.47 -5.12 -10.29
N THR A 435 18.22 -6.43 -10.47
CA THR A 435 19.25 -7.45 -10.72
C THR A 435 18.87 -8.46 -11.79
N GLU A 436 17.65 -8.42 -12.30
CA GLU A 436 17.14 -9.42 -13.23
C GLU A 436 17.53 -9.08 -14.68
N ALA A 437 18.52 -9.79 -15.21
CA ALA A 437 19.01 -9.60 -16.58
C ALA A 437 17.89 -9.71 -17.64
N ASN A 438 16.98 -10.67 -17.47
CA ASN A 438 15.89 -10.93 -18.42
C ASN A 438 14.88 -9.76 -18.45
N VAL A 439 14.60 -9.14 -17.29
CA VAL A 439 13.73 -7.96 -17.19
C VAL A 439 14.38 -6.80 -17.90
N ALA A 440 15.64 -6.48 -17.56
CA ALA A 440 16.39 -5.41 -18.20
C ALA A 440 16.47 -5.59 -19.72
N LEU A 441 16.88 -6.76 -20.18
CA LEU A 441 16.99 -7.04 -21.62
C LEU A 441 15.65 -6.89 -22.33
N THR A 442 14.55 -7.41 -21.76
CA THR A 442 13.22 -7.32 -22.38
C THR A 442 12.68 -5.89 -22.38
N PHE A 443 12.96 -5.12 -21.33
CA PHE A 443 12.60 -3.72 -21.24
C PHE A 443 13.28 -2.87 -22.33
N PHE A 444 14.59 -3.04 -22.53
CA PHE A 444 15.32 -2.34 -23.59
C PHE A 444 14.98 -2.87 -25.00
N GLN A 445 14.61 -4.14 -25.13
CA GLN A 445 14.06 -4.66 -26.40
C GLN A 445 12.71 -4.02 -26.74
N ALA A 446 11.88 -3.72 -25.74
CA ALA A 446 10.63 -3.00 -25.96
C ALA A 446 10.88 -1.60 -26.54
N MET A 447 11.85 -0.84 -25.99
CA MET A 447 12.28 0.45 -26.54
C MET A 447 12.74 0.32 -27.99
N ALA A 448 13.64 -0.63 -28.27
CA ALA A 448 14.16 -0.88 -29.63
C ALA A 448 13.08 -1.28 -30.64
N THR A 449 11.89 -1.72 -30.18
CA THR A 449 10.73 -2.02 -31.04
C THR A 449 9.68 -0.90 -31.08
N GLY A 450 10.00 0.28 -30.51
CA GLY A 450 9.19 1.50 -30.59
C GLY A 450 8.16 1.69 -29.48
N HIS A 451 8.29 0.97 -28.35
CA HIS A 451 7.48 1.24 -27.16
C HIS A 451 8.18 2.30 -26.29
N THR A 452 7.44 3.27 -25.82
CA THR A 452 7.95 4.23 -24.83
C THR A 452 8.01 3.55 -23.46
N ALA A 453 9.18 3.61 -22.80
CA ALA A 453 9.35 2.88 -21.56
C ALA A 453 10.03 3.73 -20.46
N TYR A 454 9.51 3.63 -19.25
CA TYR A 454 10.00 4.34 -18.05
C TYR A 454 10.32 3.35 -16.95
N THR A 455 11.40 3.62 -16.24
CA THR A 455 11.79 2.82 -15.08
C THR A 455 12.62 3.63 -14.10
N THR A 456 12.87 3.06 -12.93
CA THR A 456 13.84 3.57 -11.96
C THR A 456 15.04 2.63 -11.83
N ILE A 457 16.18 3.19 -11.46
CA ILE A 457 17.43 2.45 -11.24
C ILE A 457 18.20 3.03 -10.03
N HIS A 458 18.77 2.15 -9.20
CA HIS A 458 19.67 2.58 -8.13
C HIS A 458 21.05 2.92 -8.68
N SER A 459 21.29 4.21 -8.94
CA SER A 459 22.61 4.75 -9.30
C SER A 459 22.65 6.26 -9.05
N GLU A 460 23.76 6.79 -8.59
CA GLU A 460 23.92 8.21 -8.23
C GLU A 460 24.52 9.06 -9.36
N SER A 461 24.81 8.46 -10.51
CA SER A 461 25.40 9.14 -11.66
C SER A 461 25.02 8.47 -12.98
N VAL A 462 25.02 9.24 -14.07
CA VAL A 462 24.74 8.74 -15.43
C VAL A 462 25.72 7.64 -15.85
N THR A 463 27.02 7.84 -15.60
CA THR A 463 28.04 6.81 -15.84
C THR A 463 27.76 5.54 -15.03
N GLY A 464 27.30 5.69 -13.79
CA GLY A 464 26.89 4.56 -12.96
C GLY A 464 25.67 3.83 -13.51
N VAL A 465 24.68 4.56 -14.09
CA VAL A 465 23.53 3.95 -14.79
C VAL A 465 24.00 3.12 -15.97
N ILE A 466 24.81 3.70 -16.87
CA ILE A 466 25.33 3.02 -18.05
C ILE A 466 26.13 1.78 -17.65
N ASN A 467 27.07 1.91 -16.71
CA ASN A 467 27.86 0.79 -16.23
C ASN A 467 27.01 -0.32 -15.61
N ARG A 468 25.95 0.02 -14.85
CA ARG A 468 25.06 -0.95 -14.23
C ARG A 468 24.21 -1.68 -15.27
N LEU A 469 23.80 -1.00 -16.33
CA LEU A 469 23.06 -1.61 -17.43
C LEU A 469 23.93 -2.57 -18.27
N GLU A 470 25.15 -2.15 -18.61
CA GLU A 470 26.02 -2.90 -19.52
C GLU A 470 26.74 -4.09 -18.85
N ASN A 471 27.00 -4.01 -17.53
CA ASN A 471 27.71 -5.06 -16.80
C ASN A 471 26.78 -6.03 -16.08
N ASP A 472 27.36 -7.17 -15.65
CA ASP A 472 26.66 -8.11 -14.78
C ASP A 472 26.14 -7.41 -13.50
N PRO A 473 24.89 -7.73 -13.03
CA PRO A 473 24.05 -8.82 -13.48
C PRO A 473 23.13 -8.49 -14.65
N LEU A 474 22.99 -7.22 -15.08
CA LEU A 474 22.00 -6.81 -16.08
C LEU A 474 22.42 -7.14 -17.51
N GLY A 475 23.66 -6.86 -17.89
CA GLY A 475 24.27 -7.27 -19.17
C GLY A 475 23.52 -6.79 -20.42
N VAL A 476 22.95 -5.59 -20.40
CA VAL A 476 22.23 -5.03 -21.55
C VAL A 476 23.23 -4.61 -22.62
N PRO A 477 23.10 -5.05 -23.88
CA PRO A 477 23.98 -4.62 -24.96
C PRO A 477 23.98 -3.09 -25.15
N THR A 478 25.12 -2.47 -25.33
CA THR A 478 25.27 -1.01 -25.59
C THR A 478 24.33 -0.49 -26.68
N GLN A 479 24.11 -1.28 -27.72
CA GLN A 479 23.19 -0.89 -28.79
C GLN A 479 21.74 -0.71 -28.34
N MET A 480 21.31 -1.45 -27.31
CA MET A 480 19.98 -1.29 -26.72
C MET A 480 19.93 -0.13 -25.74
N VAL A 481 21.02 0.09 -24.97
CA VAL A 481 21.09 1.24 -24.05
C VAL A 481 21.00 2.57 -24.81
N LYS A 482 21.44 2.60 -26.07
CA LYS A 482 21.35 3.78 -26.96
C LYS A 482 19.92 4.17 -27.34
N GLU A 483 18.94 3.29 -27.14
CA GLU A 483 17.50 3.58 -27.37
C GLU A 483 16.88 4.35 -26.19
N LEU A 484 17.61 4.54 -25.10
CA LEU A 484 17.20 5.38 -23.97
C LEU A 484 17.50 6.84 -24.29
N ASP A 485 16.47 7.69 -24.23
CA ASP A 485 16.61 9.13 -24.55
C ASP A 485 17.15 9.93 -23.35
N ILE A 486 16.57 9.74 -22.13
CA ILE A 486 16.77 10.64 -21.00
C ILE A 486 17.09 9.85 -19.71
N VAL A 487 18.10 10.32 -18.98
CA VAL A 487 18.40 9.89 -17.61
C VAL A 487 18.31 11.09 -16.67
N SER A 488 17.48 10.96 -15.63
CA SER A 488 17.29 11.98 -14.61
C SER A 488 17.86 11.49 -13.28
N ILE A 489 18.80 12.24 -12.70
CA ILE A 489 19.50 11.87 -11.44
C ILE A 489 18.85 12.57 -10.26
N GLN A 490 18.27 11.78 -9.35
CA GLN A 490 17.67 12.26 -8.11
C GLN A 490 18.62 12.15 -6.94
N ARG A 491 18.71 13.19 -6.11
CA ARG A 491 19.51 13.21 -4.89
C ARG A 491 18.70 13.66 -3.68
N GLN A 492 19.01 13.05 -2.56
CA GLN A 492 18.61 13.55 -1.26
C GLN A 492 19.80 14.27 -0.63
N VAL A 493 19.65 15.51 -0.23
CA VAL A 493 20.72 16.36 0.30
C VAL A 493 20.27 17.08 1.57
N MET A 494 21.24 17.51 2.38
CA MET A 494 20.98 18.38 3.53
C MET A 494 21.13 19.84 3.09
N LEU A 495 20.05 20.61 3.18
CA LEU A 495 20.05 22.04 2.87
C LEU A 495 19.51 22.79 4.09
N ASN A 496 20.29 23.73 4.62
CA ASN A 496 19.92 24.53 5.81
C ASN A 496 19.54 23.71 7.06
N GLY A 497 19.98 22.46 7.16
CA GLY A 497 19.65 21.56 8.27
C GLY A 497 18.46 20.64 7.98
N GLU A 498 17.77 20.83 6.86
CA GLU A 498 16.67 19.99 6.41
C GLU A 498 17.12 19.04 5.31
N ARG A 499 16.50 17.86 5.29
CA ARG A 499 16.73 16.85 4.27
C ARG A 499 15.76 17.09 3.12
N VAL A 500 16.27 17.52 1.96
CA VAL A 500 15.47 17.84 0.77
C VAL A 500 15.82 16.94 -0.40
N ARG A 501 14.89 16.79 -1.33
CA ARG A 501 15.08 16.04 -2.58
C ARG A 501 15.30 17.03 -3.72
N ARG A 502 16.31 16.79 -4.59
CA ARG A 502 16.62 17.64 -5.74
C ARG A 502 16.93 16.79 -6.97
N ASN A 503 16.47 17.22 -8.11
CA ASN A 503 16.92 16.67 -9.38
C ASN A 503 18.33 17.21 -9.66
N ALA A 504 19.34 16.40 -9.41
CA ALA A 504 20.72 16.83 -9.53
C ALA A 504 21.11 17.08 -10.99
N ARG A 505 20.53 16.33 -11.93
CA ARG A 505 20.90 16.41 -13.35
C ARG A 505 19.84 15.77 -14.24
N VAL A 506 19.61 16.36 -15.40
CA VAL A 506 18.90 15.76 -16.54
C VAL A 506 19.90 15.63 -17.68
N THR A 507 20.10 14.41 -18.16
CA THR A 507 21.10 14.07 -19.18
C THR A 507 20.45 13.30 -20.31
N GLU A 508 20.73 13.67 -21.54
CA GLU A 508 20.33 12.96 -22.76
C GLU A 508 21.41 11.99 -23.21
N LEU A 509 21.01 10.80 -23.66
CA LEU A 509 21.90 9.81 -24.25
C LEU A 509 21.87 9.95 -25.77
N LEU A 510 23.03 10.21 -26.38
CA LEU A 510 23.12 10.45 -27.80
C LEU A 510 23.74 9.25 -28.52
N SER A 511 23.03 8.74 -29.51
CA SER A 511 23.59 7.77 -30.46
C SER A 511 24.34 8.47 -31.57
N ARG A 512 25.66 8.61 -31.47
CA ARG A 512 26.46 9.19 -32.55
C ARG A 512 27.29 8.13 -33.27
N GLY A 513 26.88 7.80 -34.50
CA GLY A 513 27.73 7.13 -35.51
C GLY A 513 28.04 5.66 -35.21
N GLU A 514 29.00 5.10 -35.97
CA GLU A 514 29.45 3.70 -35.92
C GLU A 514 30.34 3.35 -34.70
N VAL A 515 30.50 4.27 -33.73
CA VAL A 515 31.32 4.03 -32.53
C VAL A 515 30.45 3.41 -31.45
N ASP A 516 30.95 2.33 -30.83
CA ASP A 516 30.28 1.61 -29.72
C ASP A 516 30.20 2.42 -28.41
N ASP A 517 30.38 3.74 -28.44
CA ASP A 517 30.41 4.61 -27.28
C ASP A 517 29.08 5.39 -27.14
N ILE A 518 28.56 5.48 -25.90
CA ILE A 518 27.39 6.29 -25.56
C ILE A 518 27.89 7.71 -25.23
N SER A 519 27.45 8.68 -26.01
CA SER A 519 27.70 10.09 -25.70
C SER A 519 26.60 10.61 -24.80
N VAL A 520 26.96 11.36 -23.77
CA VAL A 520 26.04 11.97 -22.82
C VAL A 520 26.02 13.48 -22.98
N HIS A 521 24.84 14.08 -22.81
CA HIS A 521 24.59 15.50 -22.98
C HIS A 521 23.74 16.03 -21.84
N ASP A 522 24.35 16.84 -20.95
CA ASP A 522 23.66 17.39 -19.80
C ASP A 522 22.79 18.59 -20.22
N VAL A 523 21.47 18.51 -19.97
CA VAL A 523 20.54 19.61 -20.32
C VAL A 523 20.31 20.50 -19.11
N PHE A 524 20.09 19.91 -17.93
CA PHE A 524 19.90 20.65 -16.69
C PHE A 524 20.85 20.14 -15.60
N GLU A 525 21.34 21.07 -14.77
CA GLU A 525 22.14 20.78 -13.58
C GLU A 525 21.68 21.65 -12.41
N TRP A 526 21.54 21.02 -11.23
CA TRP A 526 21.24 21.70 -9.99
C TRP A 526 22.48 22.33 -9.39
N ASP A 527 22.41 23.62 -9.06
CA ASP A 527 23.45 24.34 -8.33
C ASP A 527 23.15 24.30 -6.83
N ALA A 528 23.98 23.55 -6.09
CA ALA A 528 23.83 23.38 -4.65
C ALA A 528 24.12 24.68 -3.84
N ALA A 529 24.81 25.65 -4.42
CA ALA A 529 25.18 26.90 -3.72
C ALA A 529 24.01 27.91 -3.73
N GLU A 530 23.25 27.93 -4.82
CA GLU A 530 22.16 28.87 -5.03
C GLU A 530 20.76 28.18 -4.90
N ASP A 531 20.73 26.86 -4.70
CA ASP A 531 19.53 26.00 -4.73
C ASP A 531 18.65 26.29 -5.97
N SER A 532 19.29 26.34 -7.12
CA SER A 532 18.66 26.70 -8.40
C SER A 532 19.02 25.72 -9.49
N TYR A 533 18.29 25.74 -10.60
CA TYR A 533 18.51 24.88 -11.74
C TYR A 533 19.06 25.68 -12.92
N ASN A 534 20.20 25.22 -13.46
CA ASN A 534 20.82 25.83 -14.64
C ASN A 534 20.56 24.98 -15.88
N GLU A 535 20.09 25.62 -16.95
CA GLU A 535 20.09 25.03 -18.27
C GLU A 535 21.51 25.07 -18.82
N MET A 536 22.09 23.90 -19.13
CA MET A 536 23.50 23.75 -19.48
C MET A 536 23.74 23.88 -20.98
N PHE A 537 22.94 23.17 -21.76
CA PHE A 537 23.09 23.12 -23.22
C PHE A 537 21.72 22.95 -23.89
N ASP A 538 21.64 23.33 -25.19
CA ASP A 538 20.47 23.10 -26.02
C ASP A 538 20.15 21.60 -26.09
N SER A 539 18.89 21.22 -25.89
CA SER A 539 18.42 19.85 -25.88
C SER A 539 18.41 19.23 -27.27
N ARG A 540 19.02 18.08 -27.44
CA ARG A 540 18.94 17.28 -28.66
C ARG A 540 17.64 16.52 -28.82
N VAL A 541 17.08 16.06 -27.70
CA VAL A 541 15.77 15.42 -27.66
C VAL A 541 14.69 16.39 -28.16
N LEU A 542 14.76 17.66 -27.76
CA LEU A 542 13.83 18.68 -28.24
C LEU A 542 14.07 19.05 -29.71
N ASP A 543 15.33 19.10 -30.16
CA ASP A 543 15.67 19.29 -31.58
C ASP A 543 15.05 18.17 -32.46
N ASP A 544 15.21 16.90 -32.03
CA ASP A 544 14.65 15.74 -32.73
C ASP A 544 13.11 15.79 -32.72
N ILE A 545 12.47 16.24 -31.64
CA ILE A 545 11.01 16.45 -31.59
C ILE A 545 10.60 17.56 -32.55
N ALA A 546 11.35 18.65 -32.60
CA ALA A 546 11.07 19.74 -33.51
C ALA A 546 11.18 19.29 -34.99
N ASP A 547 12.20 18.49 -35.34
CA ASP A 547 12.36 17.89 -36.67
C ASP A 547 11.21 16.94 -37.02
N ASP A 548 10.80 16.04 -36.08
CA ASP A 548 9.69 15.11 -36.23
C ASP A 548 8.35 15.84 -36.44
N ARG A 549 8.15 16.99 -35.80
CA ARG A 549 6.95 17.83 -35.87
C ARG A 549 7.00 18.85 -37.02
N GLY A 550 8.19 19.04 -37.62
CA GLY A 550 8.43 20.08 -38.66
C GLY A 550 8.38 21.49 -38.07
N TRP A 551 8.79 21.66 -36.81
CA TRP A 551 8.85 22.94 -36.14
C TRP A 551 10.21 23.63 -36.35
N ASP A 552 10.20 24.95 -36.43
CA ASP A 552 11.42 25.72 -36.24
C ASP A 552 11.72 25.97 -34.76
N HIS A 553 12.94 26.41 -34.42
CA HIS A 553 13.33 26.71 -33.07
C HIS A 553 12.41 27.73 -32.36
N LYS A 554 11.79 28.64 -33.11
CA LYS A 554 10.85 29.60 -32.54
C LYS A 554 9.55 28.91 -32.12
N GLN A 555 9.06 27.98 -32.93
CA GLN A 555 7.87 27.19 -32.61
C GLN A 555 8.14 26.25 -31.42
N LEU A 556 9.32 25.63 -31.39
CA LEU A 556 9.74 24.81 -30.26
C LEU A 556 9.73 25.61 -28.94
N ASN A 557 10.38 26.79 -28.93
CA ASN A 557 10.40 27.65 -27.73
C ASN A 557 8.99 28.12 -27.35
N GLN A 558 8.13 28.43 -28.32
CA GLN A 558 6.73 28.77 -28.04
C GLN A 558 5.95 27.61 -27.38
N GLU A 559 6.21 26.37 -27.77
CA GLU A 559 5.59 25.21 -27.19
C GLU A 559 6.08 24.95 -25.76
N LEU A 560 7.36 25.22 -25.47
CA LEU A 560 7.89 25.20 -24.10
C LEU A 560 7.29 26.34 -23.26
N ASP A 561 7.32 27.58 -23.76
CA ASP A 561 6.77 28.74 -23.04
C ASP A 561 5.30 28.55 -22.66
N ARG A 562 4.49 27.94 -23.52
CA ARG A 562 3.08 27.62 -23.24
C ARG A 562 2.92 26.64 -22.08
N ARG A 563 3.78 25.61 -22.01
CA ARG A 563 3.77 24.64 -20.91
C ARG A 563 4.25 25.26 -19.59
N VAL A 564 5.26 26.11 -19.68
CA VAL A 564 5.73 26.94 -18.55
C VAL A 564 4.60 27.85 -18.04
N GLU A 565 3.84 28.50 -18.94
CA GLU A 565 2.70 29.36 -18.56
C GLU A 565 1.63 28.56 -17.80
N VAL A 566 1.30 27.34 -18.24
CA VAL A 566 0.32 26.48 -17.59
C VAL A 566 0.83 25.99 -16.25
N LEU A 567 2.08 25.52 -16.17
CA LEU A 567 2.66 25.02 -14.91
C LEU A 567 2.80 26.13 -13.87
N ASN A 568 3.28 27.31 -14.27
CA ASN A 568 3.32 28.47 -13.36
C ASN A 568 1.93 28.84 -12.85
N TYR A 569 0.92 28.80 -13.71
CA TYR A 569 -0.45 29.07 -13.27
C TYR A 569 -0.91 28.07 -12.19
N LEU A 570 -0.65 26.78 -12.36
CA LEU A 570 -1.00 25.75 -11.37
C LEU A 570 -0.24 25.97 -10.05
N VAL A 571 1.04 26.30 -10.10
CA VAL A 571 1.90 26.61 -8.94
C VAL A 571 1.44 27.87 -8.22
N ASP A 572 1.24 28.98 -8.96
CA ASP A 572 0.87 30.29 -8.39
C ASP A 572 -0.51 30.28 -7.72
N ASN A 573 -1.41 29.37 -8.11
CA ASN A 573 -2.75 29.22 -7.55
C ASN A 573 -2.87 28.01 -6.61
N ASP A 574 -1.77 27.37 -6.24
CA ASP A 574 -1.73 26.20 -5.33
C ASP A 574 -2.68 25.06 -5.75
N ILE A 575 -2.78 24.81 -7.07
CA ILE A 575 -3.61 23.74 -7.62
C ILE A 575 -2.77 22.47 -7.61
N THR A 576 -2.83 21.73 -6.52
CA THR A 576 -2.06 20.51 -6.28
C THR A 576 -2.89 19.23 -6.36
N TRP A 577 -4.23 19.33 -6.24
CA TRP A 577 -5.10 18.17 -6.29
C TRP A 577 -4.96 17.42 -7.63
N TYR A 578 -4.61 16.13 -7.56
CA TYR A 578 -4.16 15.34 -8.72
C TYR A 578 -5.17 15.28 -9.88
N GLU A 579 -6.48 15.22 -9.60
CA GLU A 579 -7.52 15.21 -10.64
C GLU A 579 -7.59 16.55 -11.38
N ASP A 580 -7.42 17.66 -10.67
CA ASP A 580 -7.46 19.00 -11.24
C ASP A 580 -6.22 19.28 -12.07
N VAL A 581 -5.03 18.92 -11.57
CA VAL A 581 -3.78 18.99 -12.31
C VAL A 581 -3.85 18.15 -13.58
N ALA A 582 -4.28 16.88 -13.47
CA ALA A 582 -4.44 16.00 -14.63
C ALA A 582 -5.45 16.56 -15.64
N ARG A 583 -6.55 17.15 -15.16
CA ARG A 583 -7.59 17.75 -16.02
C ARG A 583 -7.03 18.90 -16.82
N VAL A 584 -6.30 19.81 -16.20
CA VAL A 584 -5.69 20.96 -16.89
C VAL A 584 -4.66 20.48 -17.93
N ILE A 585 -3.74 19.59 -17.54
CA ILE A 585 -2.70 19.03 -18.42
C ILE A 585 -3.34 18.31 -19.63
N HIS A 586 -4.27 17.41 -19.40
CA HIS A 586 -4.92 16.66 -20.47
C HIS A 586 -5.82 17.52 -21.36
N THR A 587 -6.44 18.58 -20.83
CA THR A 587 -7.20 19.53 -21.64
C THR A 587 -6.27 20.37 -22.51
N PHE A 588 -5.12 20.80 -21.98
CA PHE A 588 -4.11 21.52 -22.75
C PHE A 588 -3.60 20.69 -23.94
N MET A 589 -3.32 19.40 -23.75
CA MET A 589 -2.90 18.51 -24.85
C MET A 589 -3.97 18.36 -25.94
N GLN A 590 -5.25 18.54 -25.61
CA GLN A 590 -6.35 18.47 -26.58
C GLN A 590 -6.63 19.81 -27.26
N ASP A 591 -6.56 20.91 -26.53
CA ASP A 591 -6.89 22.28 -26.98
C ASP A 591 -6.09 23.31 -26.15
N GLN A 592 -4.88 23.59 -26.60
CA GLN A 592 -3.94 24.50 -25.95
C GLN A 592 -4.53 25.91 -25.80
N GLU A 593 -5.12 26.46 -26.88
CA GLU A 593 -5.62 27.83 -26.89
C GLU A 593 -6.73 28.02 -25.87
N ARG A 594 -7.60 27.04 -25.71
CA ARG A 594 -8.68 27.07 -24.73
C ARG A 594 -8.17 27.21 -23.30
N VAL A 595 -7.14 26.42 -22.93
CA VAL A 595 -6.55 26.47 -21.56
C VAL A 595 -5.84 27.80 -21.35
N LEU A 596 -5.06 28.26 -22.33
CA LEU A 596 -4.35 29.54 -22.24
C LEU A 596 -5.28 30.75 -22.17
N GLU A 597 -6.40 30.72 -22.92
CA GLU A 597 -7.44 31.76 -22.80
C GLU A 597 -8.11 31.75 -21.42
N ALA A 598 -8.39 30.57 -20.86
CA ALA A 598 -8.96 30.43 -19.52
C ALA A 598 -8.01 30.98 -18.44
N ILE A 599 -6.72 30.61 -18.51
CA ILE A 599 -5.68 31.12 -17.61
C ILE A 599 -5.57 32.65 -17.68
N ARG A 600 -5.55 33.23 -18.88
CA ARG A 600 -5.43 34.68 -19.10
C ARG A 600 -6.68 35.47 -18.73
N SER A 601 -7.87 34.85 -18.73
CA SER A 601 -9.13 35.46 -18.32
C SER A 601 -9.41 35.37 -16.81
N GLY A 602 -8.63 34.61 -16.05
CA GLY A 602 -8.74 34.48 -14.61
C GLY A 602 -9.86 33.54 -14.14
N GLU A 603 -10.38 33.73 -12.89
CA GLU A 603 -11.33 32.82 -12.22
C GLU A 603 -12.59 32.49 -13.05
N GLU A 604 -13.09 33.42 -13.88
CA GLU A 604 -14.26 33.15 -14.74
C GLU A 604 -13.97 32.09 -15.82
N GLY A 605 -12.73 32.03 -16.33
CA GLY A 605 -12.32 31.07 -17.35
C GLY A 605 -12.20 29.64 -16.81
N LEU A 606 -11.75 29.48 -15.57
CA LEU A 606 -11.66 28.17 -14.91
C LEU A 606 -13.04 27.61 -14.55
N ALA A 607 -13.93 28.45 -14.01
CA ALA A 607 -15.31 28.06 -13.74
C ALA A 607 -16.04 27.63 -15.02
N GLU A 608 -15.68 28.19 -16.17
CA GLU A 608 -16.20 27.77 -17.48
C GLU A 608 -15.59 26.43 -17.96
N LEU A 609 -14.31 26.19 -17.70
CA LEU A 609 -13.68 24.88 -17.89
C LEU A 609 -14.36 23.82 -17.03
N ASP A 610 -14.62 24.11 -15.76
CA ASP A 610 -15.27 23.21 -14.80
C ASP A 610 -16.75 22.94 -15.16
N SER A 611 -17.54 23.96 -15.48
CA SER A 611 -18.96 23.81 -15.76
C SER A 611 -19.27 23.05 -17.06
N ARG A 612 -18.40 23.12 -18.06
CA ARG A 612 -18.57 22.42 -19.34
C ARG A 612 -18.04 21.00 -19.32
N MET A 613 -17.10 20.70 -18.40
CA MET A 613 -16.56 19.34 -18.24
C MET A 613 -17.40 18.49 -17.29
N SER A 614 -18.01 19.07 -16.25
CA SER A 614 -18.97 18.40 -15.36
C SER A 614 -20.29 18.01 -16.07
N GLY A 615 -20.55 18.55 -17.25
CA GLY A 615 -21.65 18.14 -18.13
C GLY A 615 -21.46 16.77 -18.79
N GLN A 616 -20.24 16.23 -18.83
CA GLN A 616 -19.93 14.91 -19.39
C GLN A 616 -19.64 13.84 -18.34
N SER A 617 -19.50 14.20 -17.06
CA SER A 617 -19.21 13.28 -15.95
C SER A 617 -20.27 13.34 -14.86
N ARG A 618 -21.56 13.24 -15.21
CA ARG A 618 -22.59 12.94 -14.22
C ARG A 618 -22.71 11.44 -14.06
N GLY A 619 -22.04 10.91 -13.05
CA GLY A 619 -22.29 9.58 -12.54
C GLY A 619 -21.06 8.91 -11.96
N ILE A 620 -20.50 9.43 -10.89
CA ILE A 620 -19.91 8.65 -9.79
C ILE A 620 -19.66 9.66 -8.66
N ASP A 621 -20.64 9.70 -7.75
CA ASP A 621 -20.49 10.35 -6.46
C ASP A 621 -19.73 9.34 -5.58
N VAL A 622 -18.43 9.53 -5.43
CA VAL A 622 -17.63 8.73 -4.51
C VAL A 622 -17.36 9.59 -3.30
N GLY A 623 -18.33 9.55 -2.37
CA GLY A 623 -18.11 10.06 -1.03
C GLY A 623 -16.87 9.39 -0.41
N ALA A 624 -16.03 10.19 0.20
CA ALA A 624 -14.81 9.81 0.91
C ALA A 624 -15.11 8.81 2.07
N SER A 625 -15.39 7.56 1.74
CA SER A 625 -15.55 6.43 2.68
C SER A 625 -15.53 5.05 1.99
N ALA A 626 -15.12 4.93 0.73
CA ALA A 626 -15.27 3.70 -0.04
C ALA A 626 -14.01 3.27 -0.83
N ALA A 627 -12.83 3.68 -0.43
CA ALA A 627 -11.59 3.19 -1.08
C ALA A 627 -11.29 1.71 -0.79
N SER A 628 -12.08 1.03 0.05
CA SER A 628 -11.91 -0.40 0.37
C SER A 628 -12.92 -1.35 -0.31
N SER A 629 -13.92 -0.87 -1.06
CA SER A 629 -14.94 -1.73 -1.67
C SER A 629 -15.07 -1.64 -3.19
N ALA A 630 -14.30 -0.82 -3.87
CA ALA A 630 -14.46 -0.57 -5.31
C ALA A 630 -13.84 -1.63 -6.24
N VAL A 631 -13.23 -2.70 -5.71
CA VAL A 631 -12.68 -3.79 -6.54
C VAL A 631 -13.70 -4.90 -6.80
N ALA A 632 -14.86 -4.91 -6.11
CA ALA A 632 -15.87 -5.98 -6.21
C ALA A 632 -17.20 -5.57 -6.89
N GLU A 633 -17.48 -4.30 -7.17
CA GLU A 633 -18.79 -3.86 -7.72
C GLU A 633 -18.79 -3.40 -9.19
N GLY A 634 -17.67 -3.46 -9.89
CA GLY A 634 -17.56 -3.05 -11.30
C GLY A 634 -18.06 -4.05 -12.35
N ALA A 635 -18.71 -5.18 -11.97
CA ALA A 635 -19.11 -6.22 -12.92
C ALA A 635 -20.60 -6.58 -12.92
N ALA A 636 -21.48 -5.84 -12.27
CA ALA A 636 -22.90 -6.13 -12.27
C ALA A 636 -23.71 -4.83 -12.33
N ASP A 637 -23.91 -4.28 -13.49
CA ASP A 637 -25.19 -3.77 -13.98
C ASP A 637 -25.05 -2.99 -15.30
N SER A 638 -25.11 -3.70 -16.40
CA SER A 638 -25.56 -3.16 -17.68
C SER A 638 -26.10 -4.28 -18.56
N ARG A 639 -27.25 -4.84 -18.18
CA ARG A 639 -28.05 -5.67 -19.06
C ARG A 639 -29.40 -5.00 -19.32
N PRO A 640 -29.83 -4.90 -20.59
CA PRO A 640 -31.19 -4.49 -20.88
C PRO A 640 -32.16 -5.60 -20.42
N ALA A 641 -33.27 -5.22 -19.80
CA ALA A 641 -34.32 -6.10 -19.34
C ALA A 641 -34.84 -6.98 -20.48
N GLY A 642 -34.62 -8.28 -20.39
CA GLY A 642 -35.25 -9.24 -21.33
C GLY A 642 -34.37 -10.37 -21.86
N ALA A 643 -33.09 -10.52 -21.47
CA ALA A 643 -32.28 -11.66 -21.91
C ALA A 643 -32.24 -12.79 -20.86
N PRO A 644 -32.52 -14.08 -21.21
CA PRO A 644 -32.50 -15.17 -20.28
C PRO A 644 -31.07 -15.54 -19.85
N ASN A 645 -30.93 -15.86 -18.57
CA ASN A 645 -29.69 -16.26 -17.92
C ASN A 645 -29.16 -17.59 -18.50
N PRO A 646 -27.91 -17.70 -18.97
CA PRO A 646 -27.36 -18.94 -19.53
C PRO A 646 -27.09 -20.05 -18.51
N TRP A 647 -27.24 -19.83 -17.22
CA TRP A 647 -26.93 -20.79 -16.14
C TRP A 647 -28.19 -21.36 -15.44
N GLU A 648 -29.39 -21.10 -15.93
CA GLU A 648 -30.64 -21.67 -15.41
C GLU A 648 -31.11 -22.87 -16.27
N ARG A 649 -30.28 -23.90 -16.36
CA ARG A 649 -30.71 -25.23 -16.85
C ARG A 649 -29.83 -26.30 -16.24
N VAL A 650 -30.13 -26.72 -15.04
CA VAL A 650 -30.06 -28.11 -14.56
C VAL A 650 -30.98 -28.15 -13.35
N ASP A 651 -32.15 -28.71 -13.55
CA ASP A 651 -32.91 -29.60 -12.71
C ASP A 651 -34.40 -29.45 -13.01
N SER A 652 -34.93 -30.39 -13.75
CA SER A 652 -36.20 -31.06 -13.50
C SER A 652 -36.47 -32.17 -14.52
N ASP A 653 -36.59 -33.34 -13.95
CA ASP A 653 -37.46 -34.46 -14.33
C ASP A 653 -37.00 -35.39 -15.45
N ALA A 654 -36.54 -36.54 -14.97
CA ALA A 654 -36.66 -37.84 -15.58
C ALA A 654 -38.15 -38.17 -15.69
N ASP A 655 -38.60 -38.69 -16.81
CA ASP A 655 -39.23 -39.97 -16.99
C ASP A 655 -39.86 -40.06 -18.41
N ASP A 656 -39.62 -41.24 -18.96
CA ASP A 656 -40.45 -42.04 -19.88
C ASP A 656 -40.19 -42.01 -21.40
N GLU A 657 -39.95 -43.26 -21.79
CA GLU A 657 -40.33 -44.04 -23.00
C GLU A 657 -39.48 -44.00 -24.27
N LEU A 658 -38.71 -45.11 -24.37
CA LEU A 658 -38.66 -46.15 -25.44
C LEU A 658 -39.14 -45.74 -26.85
N ALA A 659 -38.26 -45.87 -27.83
CA ALA A 659 -38.35 -46.78 -28.98
C ALA A 659 -37.36 -46.40 -30.11
N GLY A 660 -36.47 -47.28 -30.36
CA GLY A 660 -36.20 -48.02 -31.60
C GLY A 660 -35.61 -47.27 -32.82
N THR A 661 -34.49 -47.72 -33.24
CA THR A 661 -34.07 -48.25 -34.54
C THR A 661 -32.70 -47.78 -35.02
N ASP A 662 -31.82 -48.77 -35.08
CA ASP A 662 -30.82 -49.13 -36.07
C ASP A 662 -30.30 -48.15 -37.13
N ALA A 663 -28.98 -48.22 -37.23
CA ALA A 663 -28.13 -48.39 -38.40
C ALA A 663 -26.91 -47.47 -38.35
N ASP A 664 -25.77 -48.01 -37.99
CA ASP A 664 -24.70 -48.53 -38.85
C ASP A 664 -24.08 -47.50 -39.81
N GLN A 665 -22.82 -47.13 -39.54
CA GLN A 665 -21.71 -47.17 -40.48
C GLN A 665 -20.50 -46.32 -40.00
N SER A 666 -19.53 -47.09 -39.55
CA SER A 666 -18.10 -46.64 -39.66
C SER A 666 -17.60 -46.78 -41.10
N PRO A 667 -16.60 -46.08 -41.53
CA PRO A 667 -15.37 -46.74 -41.93
C PRO A 667 -14.07 -46.06 -41.44
N ARG A 668 -13.23 -46.84 -40.77
CA ARG A 668 -11.88 -47.40 -41.16
C ARG A 668 -10.92 -46.41 -41.85
N ALA A 669 -9.88 -46.07 -41.12
CA ALA A 669 -8.46 -46.36 -41.28
C ALA A 669 -7.85 -46.47 -42.70
N ASN A 670 -6.78 -45.70 -42.89
CA ASN A 670 -5.59 -46.02 -43.69
C ASN A 670 -4.47 -45.13 -43.15
N GLY A 671 -3.33 -45.51 -42.64
CA GLY A 671 -2.45 -46.64 -42.93
C GLY A 671 -1.38 -46.19 -43.94
N GLY A 672 -0.24 -45.71 -43.45
CA GLY A 672 0.91 -45.42 -44.29
C GLY A 672 2.21 -45.39 -43.45
N ARG A 673 2.80 -46.50 -43.33
CA ARG A 673 4.09 -46.84 -42.71
C ARG A 673 5.18 -46.73 -43.80
N VAL A 674 6.33 -46.07 -43.48
CA VAL A 674 7.62 -46.39 -44.12
C VAL A 674 8.71 -46.34 -43.02
N GLU A 675 9.28 -47.45 -42.81
CA GLU A 675 10.57 -47.90 -42.32
C GLU A 675 11.72 -46.94 -42.73
N GLY A 676 12.85 -46.82 -42.08
CA GLY A 676 13.56 -47.67 -41.15
C GLY A 676 15.04 -47.35 -41.23
N SER A 677 15.79 -47.88 -40.32
CA SER A 677 17.23 -48.13 -40.24
C SER A 677 17.99 -47.20 -39.28
N SER A 678 18.28 -47.68 -38.14
CA SER A 678 19.37 -48.57 -37.59
C SER A 678 20.65 -47.78 -37.31
N ALA A 679 20.88 -47.61 -35.99
CA ALA A 679 21.87 -48.31 -35.18
C ALA A 679 23.30 -47.82 -35.37
N THR A 680 23.92 -47.36 -34.33
CA THR A 680 24.99 -48.05 -33.56
C THR A 680 25.53 -47.13 -32.46
N ASP A 681 25.41 -47.60 -31.23
CA ASP A 681 26.40 -47.40 -30.16
C ASP A 681 27.59 -48.32 -30.45
N PRO A 682 28.81 -48.11 -29.92
CA PRO A 682 29.07 -48.43 -28.53
C PRO A 682 30.21 -47.68 -27.79
N GLU A 683 30.12 -47.80 -26.44
CA GLU A 683 31.17 -48.11 -25.47
C GLU A 683 32.32 -47.13 -25.16
N ASP A 684 32.30 -46.74 -23.92
CA ASP A 684 33.28 -47.03 -22.83
C ASP A 684 34.67 -46.38 -22.90
N THR A 685 35.03 -45.61 -21.88
CA THR A 685 36.02 -46.00 -20.88
C THR A 685 36.29 -44.86 -19.89
N ALA A 686 36.17 -45.26 -18.64
CA ALA A 686 36.67 -44.71 -17.41
C ALA A 686 38.11 -44.16 -17.42
N ALA A 687 38.36 -43.18 -16.57
CA ALA A 687 39.35 -43.23 -15.47
C ALA A 687 39.59 -41.83 -14.85
N SER A 688 39.23 -41.66 -13.63
CA SER A 688 40.03 -40.91 -12.64
C SER A 688 41.22 -41.77 -12.23
N PRO A 689 42.35 -41.24 -11.70
CA PRO A 689 42.37 -40.68 -10.34
C PRO A 689 43.49 -39.64 -10.03
N ASP A 690 43.45 -39.20 -8.77
CA ASP A 690 44.54 -38.85 -7.85
C ASP A 690 45.06 -37.40 -7.74
N SER A 691 44.68 -36.78 -6.63
CA SER A 691 45.54 -35.96 -5.78
C SER A 691 46.65 -36.82 -5.15
N PRO A 692 47.71 -36.34 -4.49
CA PRO A 692 47.94 -35.08 -3.70
C PRO A 692 49.40 -34.58 -3.78
N VAL A 693 49.73 -33.62 -2.91
CA VAL A 693 50.97 -33.42 -2.11
C VAL A 693 51.44 -31.97 -2.09
N ASP A 694 51.25 -31.31 -0.92
CA ASP A 694 52.20 -30.37 -0.35
C ASP A 694 53.55 -31.02 -0.11
N PRO A 695 54.70 -30.33 0.05
CA PRO A 695 55.00 -29.61 1.27
C PRO A 695 56.01 -28.43 1.18
N ASP A 696 56.00 -27.61 2.26
CA ASP A 696 57.11 -26.97 2.98
C ASP A 696 58.23 -26.19 2.28
N GLY A 697 58.51 -25.05 2.85
CA GLY A 697 59.78 -24.36 2.65
C GLY A 697 59.89 -22.98 3.33
N ASP A 698 60.37 -23.01 4.54
CA ASP A 698 60.87 -21.93 5.42
C ASP A 698 61.78 -20.93 4.71
N GLY A 699 61.86 -19.72 5.32
CA GLY A 699 62.96 -18.81 5.05
C GLY A 699 62.83 -17.42 5.67
N ASP A 700 63.33 -17.33 6.88
CA ASP A 700 63.72 -16.18 7.70
C ASP A 700 64.33 -14.94 6.98
N GLY A 701 64.20 -13.80 7.70
CA GLY A 701 65.17 -12.71 7.61
C GLY A 701 64.65 -11.32 7.80
N ASP A 702 64.44 -10.91 9.00
CA ASP A 702 65.20 -9.93 9.83
C ASP A 702 65.36 -8.49 9.28
N GLY A 703 65.01 -7.51 10.11
CA GLY A 703 65.85 -6.34 10.36
C GLY A 703 65.34 -4.97 10.07
N GLY A 704 64.97 -4.26 11.11
CA GLY A 704 65.54 -2.91 11.29
C GLY A 704 64.62 -1.72 11.31
N THR A 705 64.18 -1.40 12.49
CA THR A 705 64.32 -0.11 13.25
C THR A 705 64.08 1.25 12.61
N ALA A 706 63.15 1.96 13.27
CA ALA A 706 63.23 3.36 13.79
C ALA A 706 63.32 4.52 12.76
N ASP A 707 62.56 5.56 12.87
CA ASP A 707 62.55 6.59 13.89
C ASP A 707 61.57 7.73 13.54
N ARG A 708 61.04 8.32 14.55
CA ARG A 708 60.39 9.57 14.83
C ARG A 708 60.44 10.72 13.81
N GLY A 709 59.38 11.53 13.85
CA GLY A 709 59.47 12.96 13.60
C GLY A 709 58.18 13.68 13.45
N ASP A 710 57.75 14.30 14.51
CA ASP A 710 56.85 15.41 14.74
C ASP A 710 56.68 16.43 13.61
N GLY A 711 55.51 17.07 13.60
CA GLY A 711 55.49 18.50 13.48
C GLY A 711 54.49 19.13 12.53
N SER A 712 53.47 19.72 13.14
CA SER A 712 52.63 20.84 12.72
C SER A 712 51.29 20.49 12.12
#